data_cf98b5a196904649d035aeb727c8c4f2
#
_entry.id   cf98b5a196904649d035aeb727c8c4f2
#
_cell.length_a   1.000
_cell.length_b   1.000
_cell.length_c   1.000
_cell.angle_alpha   90.00
_cell.angle_beta   90.00
_cell.angle_gamma   90.00
#
_symmetry.space_group_name_H-M   'P 1'
#
loop_
_entity.id
_entity.type
_entity.pdbx_description
1 polymer ?
#
loop_
_entity_poly.entity_id
_entity_poly.type
_entity_poly.pdbx_seq_one_letter_code
_entity_poly.pdbx_strand_id
1 'polypeptide(L)'
;MKRFTILLTLLSVAITAAAGERVPFRHLFNDGWFFTVEQDSPLDGRSISAEGIPNGWQSVDLPHTPRLEPVPANDQWQGICFYAKRFEAPKTDPEALLSLTFEGAMNEADVWLNGQHIASHLGGYLPFTADLTDALYPDKENLLVVRLDNRDNPVTGPKPLKRLDFNTYGGLYRNVWLTGKALVHLSDPVAANRIAGGGIFVRTEEVSDTSALVRVKSHIRNLSETGECLTIVHRITGNGLDRARFGGTVQVPGGGDAETEQTFRIPNPALWSPETPALYTLETELYIGKRSIDREQTRFGIRKIVITPEGLRLNGKARFLRGLNRHQEYPYIGYALSDNAQRRDAWKIKQAGFDYVRTSHYPSSPAFLDACDEYGIFVLEPILGWQYFGDERFTEHALHSSREMIRRDRNHPCILAWELSINEIRMPEEFIDRAVAIGHEEYPGQTYIAGWMKYGYDIYIEARQHRKEALYSKPLIVSEYGDWEYFAMNAGFEQERWSDMLPEERFSRQARGSGEVRLLQQATNVQEAHNDNLSTHAFADGYWAMFDYSRGLLPDLELSGASDVFRLPKYAAWFFRSQRDADEGTPFSEPMVFIASEWKPGISRGVRIFSNCEEVELTLDGRSLGRRTPDTNTMSNRLPHPPFSFAASCEKPGTLTATGYIGGKIAARHTVATPGKPAHIRLKLDESGTPPQSGCNDVLFVYATVTDSAGNVVTDYDKPVQFTVSGDAKYVYTATPQAEAGIAPALLRIGQQGGTIHLAASTDGIVSEPLKIQVQPLSPNL
;
A
#
# COMPACT_ATOMS: atom_id res chain seq x y z
N MET A 1 -50.55 -7.72 -69.79
CA MET A 1 -49.33 -6.88 -69.84
C MET A 1 -49.20 -6.25 -68.51
N LYS A 2 -48.41 -6.87 -67.63
CA LYS A 2 -48.09 -6.29 -66.27
C LYS A 2 -46.62 -5.79 -66.32
N ARG A 3 -46.46 -4.48 -66.13
CA ARG A 3 -45.10 -3.85 -65.98
C ARG A 3 -44.58 -4.08 -64.61
N PHE A 4 -43.41 -4.74 -64.51
CA PHE A 4 -42.61 -4.83 -63.30
C PHE A 4 -41.69 -3.61 -63.27
N THR A 5 -41.84 -2.79 -62.22
CA THR A 5 -40.90 -1.69 -61.92
C THR A 5 -39.90 -2.20 -60.88
N ILE A 6 -38.64 -2.33 -61.29
CA ILE A 6 -37.53 -2.67 -60.37
C ILE A 6 -37.09 -1.39 -59.68
N LEU A 7 -37.26 -1.34 -58.37
CA LEU A 7 -36.76 -0.26 -57.49
C LEU A 7 -35.33 -0.63 -57.08
N LEU A 8 -34.34 0.11 -57.62
CA LEU A 8 -32.94 0.00 -57.17
C LEU A 8 -32.77 0.81 -55.90
N THR A 9 -32.63 0.14 -54.76
CA THR A 9 -32.25 0.78 -53.49
C THR A 9 -30.72 0.86 -53.44
N LEU A 10 -30.19 2.08 -53.63
CA LEU A 10 -28.78 2.39 -53.36
C LEU A 10 -28.56 2.38 -51.85
N LEU A 11 -27.85 1.36 -51.36
CA LEU A 11 -27.35 1.28 -50.00
C LEU A 11 -26.09 2.17 -49.90
N SER A 12 -26.24 3.37 -49.44
CA SER A 12 -25.09 4.22 -49.06
C SER A 12 -24.48 3.69 -47.75
N VAL A 13 -23.40 2.94 -47.87
CA VAL A 13 -22.53 2.62 -46.73
C VAL A 13 -21.85 3.92 -46.32
N ALA A 14 -22.36 4.54 -45.30
CA ALA A 14 -21.62 5.61 -44.62
C ALA A 14 -20.42 4.96 -43.92
N ILE A 15 -19.23 5.13 -44.47
CA ILE A 15 -17.97 4.88 -43.76
C ILE A 15 -17.89 5.97 -42.71
N THR A 16 -18.32 5.67 -41.49
CA THR A 16 -17.96 6.47 -40.33
C THR A 16 -16.47 6.27 -40.13
N ALA A 17 -15.65 7.20 -40.59
CA ALA A 17 -14.28 7.32 -40.12
C ALA A 17 -14.36 7.40 -38.60
N ALA A 18 -13.75 6.45 -37.90
CA ALA A 18 -13.64 6.49 -36.46
C ALA A 18 -12.94 7.81 -36.12
N ALA A 19 -13.63 8.70 -35.44
CA ALA A 19 -13.03 9.94 -34.95
C ALA A 19 -11.86 9.53 -34.06
N GLY A 20 -10.67 10.08 -34.33
CA GLY A 20 -9.49 9.85 -33.50
C GLY A 20 -9.76 10.20 -32.04
N GLU A 21 -9.02 9.58 -31.15
CA GLU A 21 -9.11 9.84 -29.71
C GLU A 21 -8.69 11.28 -29.39
N ARG A 22 -9.49 11.98 -28.63
CA ARG A 22 -9.20 13.37 -28.24
C ARG A 22 -8.28 13.43 -27.05
N VAL A 23 -7.24 14.26 -27.09
CA VAL A 23 -6.41 14.59 -25.92
C VAL A 23 -7.16 15.56 -24.98
N PRO A 24 -6.96 15.49 -23.65
CA PRO A 24 -6.07 14.55 -22.96
C PRO A 24 -6.70 13.16 -22.77
N PHE A 25 -5.84 12.14 -22.74
CA PHE A 25 -6.21 10.80 -22.29
C PHE A 25 -5.08 10.15 -21.49
N ARG A 26 -5.43 9.16 -20.67
CA ARG A 26 -4.50 8.31 -19.94
C ARG A 26 -5.05 6.89 -19.89
N HIS A 27 -4.32 5.95 -20.46
CA HIS A 27 -4.73 4.56 -20.56
C HIS A 27 -3.73 3.63 -19.88
N LEU A 28 -4.26 2.60 -19.24
CA LEU A 28 -3.43 1.52 -18.70
C LEU A 28 -2.77 0.76 -19.88
N PHE A 29 -1.45 0.59 -19.82
CA PHE A 29 -0.65 -0.01 -20.88
C PHE A 29 -0.07 -1.37 -20.47
N ASN A 30 -0.76 -2.09 -19.59
CA ASN A 30 -0.27 -3.24 -18.86
C ASN A 30 -0.39 -4.59 -19.57
N ASP A 31 -1.28 -4.73 -20.54
CA ASP A 31 -1.57 -5.99 -21.24
C ASP A 31 -0.57 -6.29 -22.36
N GLY A 32 -0.49 -7.58 -22.77
CA GLY A 32 0.17 -8.00 -24.00
C GLY A 32 1.66 -7.70 -24.11
N TRP A 33 2.40 -7.78 -23.03
CA TRP A 33 3.85 -7.68 -23.05
C TRP A 33 4.51 -9.03 -23.33
N PHE A 34 5.72 -9.01 -23.88
CA PHE A 34 6.63 -10.13 -23.98
C PHE A 34 7.79 -9.95 -23.01
N PHE A 35 8.25 -11.02 -22.41
CA PHE A 35 9.26 -11.01 -21.36
C PHE A 35 10.31 -12.10 -21.57
N THR A 36 11.57 -11.79 -21.26
CA THR A 36 12.65 -12.76 -21.10
C THR A 36 13.67 -12.29 -20.08
N VAL A 37 14.44 -13.24 -19.53
CA VAL A 37 15.67 -12.94 -18.76
C VAL A 37 16.89 -13.10 -19.66
N GLU A 38 17.87 -12.24 -19.49
CA GLU A 38 19.16 -12.41 -20.14
C GLU A 38 19.87 -13.66 -19.59
N GLN A 39 20.37 -14.49 -20.49
CA GLN A 39 21.13 -15.69 -20.17
C GLN A 39 22.62 -15.49 -20.52
N ASP A 40 23.29 -16.54 -21.01
CA ASP A 40 24.73 -16.53 -21.30
C ASP A 40 25.15 -15.54 -22.43
N SER A 41 24.23 -15.14 -23.29
CA SER A 41 24.48 -14.19 -24.36
C SER A 41 23.80 -12.86 -24.09
N PRO A 42 24.53 -11.74 -24.07
CA PRO A 42 23.96 -10.41 -23.90
C PRO A 42 22.92 -10.11 -25.00
N LEU A 43 21.79 -9.52 -24.58
CA LEU A 43 20.76 -9.04 -25.47
C LEU A 43 20.91 -7.53 -25.71
N ASP A 44 20.72 -7.10 -26.97
CA ASP A 44 20.76 -5.68 -27.32
C ASP A 44 19.34 -5.13 -27.53
N GLY A 45 18.89 -4.27 -26.62
CA GLY A 45 17.55 -3.68 -26.67
C GLY A 45 17.32 -2.83 -27.91
N ARG A 46 18.35 -2.16 -28.43
CA ARG A 46 18.26 -1.38 -29.68
C ARG A 46 17.97 -2.29 -30.87
N SER A 47 18.76 -3.35 -31.04
CA SER A 47 18.57 -4.31 -32.14
C SER A 47 17.22 -4.99 -32.04
N ILE A 48 16.80 -5.43 -30.84
CA ILE A 48 15.48 -6.06 -30.65
C ILE A 48 14.36 -5.11 -31.04
N SER A 49 14.43 -3.84 -30.64
CA SER A 49 13.38 -2.86 -30.96
C SER A 49 13.35 -2.45 -32.44
N ALA A 50 14.44 -2.65 -33.17
CA ALA A 50 14.54 -2.38 -34.61
C ALA A 50 14.18 -3.60 -35.48
N GLU A 51 14.57 -4.80 -35.07
CA GLU A 51 14.53 -6.01 -35.89
C GLU A 51 13.37 -6.95 -35.51
N GLY A 52 12.92 -6.90 -34.26
CA GLY A 52 11.79 -7.68 -33.74
C GLY A 52 12.14 -8.54 -32.52
N ILE A 53 11.08 -9.04 -31.88
CA ILE A 53 11.18 -9.88 -30.68
C ILE A 53 11.68 -11.27 -31.08
N PRO A 54 12.77 -11.78 -30.47
CA PRO A 54 13.23 -13.16 -30.73
C PRO A 54 12.19 -14.19 -30.27
N ASN A 55 12.22 -15.37 -30.86
CA ASN A 55 11.34 -16.47 -30.47
C ASN A 55 11.64 -16.93 -29.03
N GLY A 56 10.60 -17.41 -28.35
CA GLY A 56 10.73 -18.01 -27.02
C GLY A 56 10.46 -17.05 -25.87
N TRP A 57 10.17 -15.77 -26.12
CA TRP A 57 9.74 -14.85 -25.07
C TRP A 57 8.35 -15.22 -24.57
N GLN A 58 8.14 -15.04 -23.25
CA GLN A 58 6.88 -15.34 -22.60
C GLN A 58 5.91 -14.17 -22.75
N SER A 59 4.62 -14.46 -22.97
CA SER A 59 3.57 -13.44 -22.90
C SER A 59 3.20 -13.18 -21.44
N VAL A 60 3.21 -11.92 -21.03
CA VAL A 60 2.91 -11.48 -19.66
C VAL A 60 2.08 -10.21 -19.64
N ASP A 61 1.38 -9.99 -18.54
CA ASP A 61 0.70 -8.74 -18.23
C ASP A 61 1.34 -8.11 -16.98
N LEU A 62 1.34 -6.78 -16.91
CA LEU A 62 1.86 -6.01 -15.79
C LEU A 62 0.77 -5.81 -14.70
N PRO A 63 1.18 -5.65 -13.46
CA PRO A 63 2.51 -5.78 -12.84
C PRO A 63 3.11 -7.18 -12.96
N HIS A 64 4.43 -7.28 -13.18
CA HIS A 64 5.11 -8.54 -13.40
C HIS A 64 6.45 -8.61 -12.67
N THR A 65 6.83 -9.82 -12.21
CA THR A 65 8.13 -10.15 -11.61
C THR A 65 8.89 -11.13 -12.47
N PRO A 66 10.24 -11.01 -12.60
CA PRO A 66 11.04 -11.90 -13.45
C PRO A 66 10.99 -13.37 -13.06
N ARG A 67 10.78 -13.68 -11.77
CA ARG A 67 10.68 -15.04 -11.25
C ARG A 67 9.61 -15.09 -10.16
N LEU A 68 8.82 -16.17 -10.16
CA LEU A 68 8.01 -16.51 -9.00
C LEU A 68 8.94 -17.08 -7.91
N GLU A 69 8.92 -16.47 -6.74
CA GLU A 69 9.81 -16.83 -5.65
C GLU A 69 9.16 -17.85 -4.70
N PRO A 70 9.96 -18.73 -4.05
CA PRO A 70 9.44 -19.57 -2.97
C PRO A 70 9.08 -18.70 -1.75
N VAL A 71 8.38 -19.27 -0.79
CA VAL A 71 8.18 -18.66 0.53
C VAL A 71 8.81 -19.56 1.59
N PRO A 72 9.83 -19.08 2.31
CA PRO A 72 10.49 -17.78 2.24
C PRO A 72 11.40 -17.61 1.00
N ALA A 73 11.57 -16.36 0.55
CA ALA A 73 12.46 -15.98 -0.53
C ALA A 73 13.72 -15.29 0.03
N ASN A 74 14.80 -16.04 0.23
CA ASN A 74 16.08 -15.47 0.70
C ASN A 74 17.15 -15.36 -0.40
N ASP A 75 16.81 -15.77 -1.61
CA ASP A 75 17.65 -15.73 -2.80
C ASP A 75 16.80 -15.29 -3.99
N GLN A 76 16.15 -14.13 -3.85
CA GLN A 76 15.35 -13.56 -4.93
C GLN A 76 16.21 -13.43 -6.19
N TRP A 77 15.58 -13.56 -7.34
CA TRP A 77 16.25 -13.41 -8.61
C TRP A 77 16.86 -12.00 -8.77
N GLN A 78 18.13 -11.95 -9.14
CA GLN A 78 18.84 -10.74 -9.57
C GLN A 78 19.49 -10.99 -10.92
N GLY A 79 19.38 -10.02 -11.83
CA GLY A 79 19.91 -10.14 -13.18
C GLY A 79 19.38 -9.08 -14.11
N ILE A 80 19.59 -9.31 -15.41
CA ILE A 80 19.07 -8.46 -16.48
C ILE A 80 17.86 -9.15 -17.09
N CYS A 81 16.78 -8.39 -17.30
CA CYS A 81 15.60 -8.87 -18.01
C CYS A 81 15.10 -7.84 -19.03
N PHE A 82 14.32 -8.32 -19.96
CA PHE A 82 13.77 -7.52 -21.03
C PHE A 82 12.26 -7.69 -21.10
N TYR A 83 11.60 -6.58 -21.34
CA TYR A 83 10.19 -6.49 -21.68
C TYR A 83 10.06 -5.90 -23.07
N ALA A 84 9.13 -6.41 -23.88
CA ALA A 84 8.84 -5.84 -25.18
C ALA A 84 7.33 -5.82 -25.44
N LYS A 85 6.85 -4.79 -26.14
CA LYS A 85 5.44 -4.69 -26.51
C LYS A 85 5.30 -4.15 -27.92
N ARG A 86 4.46 -4.84 -28.73
CA ARG A 86 4.01 -4.36 -30.03
C ARG A 86 2.71 -3.60 -29.85
N PHE A 87 2.58 -2.45 -30.47
CA PHE A 87 1.36 -1.66 -30.38
C PHE A 87 1.19 -0.74 -31.59
N GLU A 88 -0.05 -0.43 -31.90
CA GLU A 88 -0.40 0.64 -32.84
C GLU A 88 -0.51 1.95 -32.10
N ALA A 89 -0.03 3.04 -32.70
CA ALA A 89 -0.19 4.37 -32.12
C ALA A 89 -1.69 4.72 -32.03
N PRO A 90 -2.14 5.31 -30.89
CA PRO A 90 -3.52 5.84 -30.85
C PRO A 90 -3.73 6.85 -31.97
N LYS A 91 -4.86 6.75 -32.64
CA LYS A 91 -5.26 7.76 -33.64
C LYS A 91 -5.68 9.04 -32.91
N THR A 92 -4.78 9.99 -32.84
CA THR A 92 -4.97 11.28 -32.13
C THR A 92 -4.80 12.46 -33.09
N ASP A 93 -4.90 13.69 -32.55
CA ASP A 93 -4.45 14.87 -33.25
C ASP A 93 -2.97 14.71 -33.65
N PRO A 94 -2.56 15.08 -34.88
CA PRO A 94 -1.18 14.89 -35.36
C PRO A 94 -0.09 15.56 -34.49
N GLU A 95 -0.45 16.59 -33.74
CA GLU A 95 0.44 17.30 -32.82
C GLU A 95 0.33 16.81 -31.36
N ALA A 96 -0.38 15.71 -31.10
CA ALA A 96 -0.49 15.18 -29.76
C ALA A 96 0.86 14.64 -29.26
N LEU A 97 1.21 15.00 -28.06
CA LEU A 97 2.37 14.44 -27.32
C LEU A 97 1.97 13.11 -26.74
N LEU A 98 2.71 12.07 -27.07
CA LEU A 98 2.51 10.73 -26.53
C LEU A 98 3.68 10.34 -25.64
N SER A 99 3.38 9.86 -24.45
CA SER A 99 4.40 9.43 -23.49
C SER A 99 3.97 8.17 -22.72
N LEU A 100 4.96 7.44 -22.22
CA LEU A 100 4.75 6.33 -21.28
C LEU A 100 5.30 6.71 -19.91
N THR A 101 4.47 6.59 -18.88
CA THR A 101 4.90 6.72 -17.49
C THR A 101 5.00 5.33 -16.87
N PHE A 102 6.19 4.96 -16.41
CA PHE A 102 6.48 3.74 -15.66
C PHE A 102 6.42 4.08 -14.16
N GLU A 103 5.47 3.54 -13.42
CA GLU A 103 5.31 3.83 -11.98
C GLU A 103 6.36 3.14 -11.10
N GLY A 104 6.95 2.04 -11.58
CA GLY A 104 8.01 1.32 -10.88
C GLY A 104 8.67 0.27 -11.77
N ALA A 105 9.99 0.42 -11.95
CA ALA A 105 10.83 -0.44 -12.79
C ALA A 105 12.15 -0.71 -12.06
N MET A 106 12.32 -1.92 -11.53
CA MET A 106 13.43 -2.25 -10.63
C MET A 106 14.63 -2.78 -11.39
N ASN A 107 15.75 -2.16 -11.29
CA ASN A 107 16.18 -0.98 -10.57
C ASN A 107 16.80 0.08 -11.52
N GLU A 108 17.50 -0.36 -12.56
CA GLU A 108 18.09 0.43 -13.65
C GLU A 108 17.36 0.09 -14.94
N ALA A 109 16.81 1.09 -15.61
CA ALA A 109 15.98 0.92 -16.80
C ALA A 109 16.55 1.67 -18.00
N ASP A 110 16.52 1.01 -19.17
CA ASP A 110 16.71 1.61 -20.49
C ASP A 110 15.53 1.28 -21.39
N VAL A 111 15.06 2.26 -22.16
CA VAL A 111 13.88 2.15 -23.01
C VAL A 111 14.23 2.50 -24.46
N TRP A 112 13.83 1.63 -25.39
CA TRP A 112 13.96 1.85 -26.84
C TRP A 112 12.60 1.74 -27.51
N LEU A 113 12.38 2.58 -28.50
CA LEU A 113 11.23 2.53 -29.40
C LEU A 113 11.75 2.50 -30.86
N ASN A 114 11.37 1.48 -31.63
CA ASN A 114 11.70 1.38 -33.06
C ASN A 114 13.21 1.55 -33.38
N GLY A 115 14.11 1.03 -32.53
CA GLY A 115 15.55 1.13 -32.66
C GLY A 115 16.17 2.42 -32.09
N GLN A 116 15.36 3.35 -31.56
CA GLN A 116 15.84 4.57 -30.93
C GLN A 116 15.80 4.44 -29.41
N HIS A 117 16.86 4.82 -28.73
CA HIS A 117 16.91 4.93 -27.26
C HIS A 117 16.15 6.21 -26.86
N ILE A 118 15.13 6.09 -26.01
CA ILE A 118 14.24 7.20 -25.66
C ILE A 118 14.26 7.59 -24.18
N ALA A 119 14.67 6.69 -23.28
CA ALA A 119 14.80 7.01 -21.87
C ALA A 119 15.78 6.06 -21.14
N SER A 120 16.43 6.59 -20.11
CA SER A 120 17.11 5.83 -19.04
C SER A 120 16.62 6.32 -17.68
N HIS A 121 16.55 5.42 -16.71
CA HIS A 121 16.18 5.74 -15.34
C HIS A 121 16.97 4.91 -14.35
N LEU A 122 17.29 5.50 -13.21
CA LEU A 122 17.96 4.87 -12.10
C LEU A 122 17.14 5.01 -10.83
N GLY A 123 16.85 3.88 -10.18
CA GLY A 123 15.96 3.80 -9.01
C GLY A 123 14.62 3.14 -9.33
N GLY A 124 14.22 2.18 -8.48
CA GLY A 124 13.09 1.30 -8.79
C GLY A 124 11.74 1.74 -8.22
N TYR A 125 11.69 2.72 -7.31
CA TYR A 125 10.49 3.00 -6.51
C TYR A 125 9.74 4.28 -6.89
N LEU A 126 10.34 5.13 -7.71
CA LEU A 126 9.75 6.37 -8.22
C LEU A 126 9.47 6.27 -9.71
N PRO A 127 8.49 7.02 -10.24
CA PRO A 127 8.13 6.93 -11.64
C PRO A 127 9.12 7.68 -12.54
N PHE A 128 9.18 7.25 -13.79
CA PHE A 128 9.80 8.03 -14.86
C PHE A 128 8.93 8.02 -16.12
N THR A 129 9.13 9.00 -16.98
CA THR A 129 8.36 9.16 -18.23
C THR A 129 9.27 9.11 -19.43
N ALA A 130 8.89 8.30 -20.43
CA ALA A 130 9.54 8.22 -21.74
C ALA A 130 8.66 8.91 -22.79
N ASP A 131 9.23 9.91 -23.49
CA ASP A 131 8.59 10.56 -24.61
C ASP A 131 8.66 9.67 -25.86
N LEU A 132 7.53 9.43 -26.49
CA LEU A 132 7.43 8.59 -27.68
C LEU A 132 7.43 9.40 -28.98
N THR A 133 7.19 10.69 -28.92
CA THR A 133 6.77 11.56 -30.02
C THR A 133 7.69 11.46 -31.25
N ASP A 134 9.00 11.54 -31.05
CA ASP A 134 9.98 11.56 -32.15
C ASP A 134 10.31 10.18 -32.72
N ALA A 135 10.07 9.12 -31.93
CA ALA A 135 10.44 7.73 -32.31
C ALA A 135 9.21 6.91 -32.77
N LEU A 136 8.00 7.45 -32.64
CA LEU A 136 6.75 6.75 -32.91
C LEU A 136 6.45 6.70 -34.40
N TYR A 137 6.00 5.55 -34.88
CA TYR A 137 5.39 5.42 -36.19
C TYR A 137 3.86 5.58 -36.08
N PRO A 138 3.26 6.63 -36.69
CA PRO A 138 1.82 6.88 -36.52
C PRO A 138 0.92 5.87 -37.25
N ASP A 139 1.40 5.30 -38.37
CA ASP A 139 0.62 4.44 -39.25
C ASP A 139 1.17 2.99 -39.38
N LYS A 140 2.04 2.61 -38.48
CA LYS A 140 2.64 1.27 -38.46
C LYS A 140 2.67 0.72 -37.04
N GLU A 141 2.85 -0.58 -36.94
CA GLU A 141 3.16 -1.24 -35.66
C GLU A 141 4.47 -0.68 -35.08
N ASN A 142 4.46 -0.35 -33.83
CA ASN A 142 5.61 0.10 -33.04
C ASN A 142 6.10 -1.04 -32.16
N LEU A 143 7.41 -1.06 -31.92
CA LEU A 143 8.04 -2.01 -31.01
C LEU A 143 8.80 -1.27 -29.91
N LEU A 144 8.25 -1.34 -28.70
CA LEU A 144 8.85 -0.86 -27.48
C LEU A 144 9.66 -1.98 -26.83
N VAL A 145 10.85 -1.65 -26.33
CA VAL A 145 11.68 -2.57 -25.55
C VAL A 145 12.19 -1.87 -24.29
N VAL A 146 12.09 -2.56 -23.17
CA VAL A 146 12.58 -2.09 -21.86
C VAL A 146 13.60 -3.12 -21.34
N ARG A 147 14.81 -2.71 -21.06
CA ARG A 147 15.83 -3.48 -20.34
C ARG A 147 15.79 -3.06 -18.87
N LEU A 148 15.82 -4.03 -17.97
CA LEU A 148 15.94 -3.80 -16.54
C LEU A 148 17.09 -4.59 -15.95
N ASP A 149 17.78 -3.98 -14.98
CA ASP A 149 18.85 -4.61 -14.20
C ASP A 149 18.53 -4.38 -12.71
N ASN A 150 18.25 -5.48 -11.95
CA ASN A 150 17.96 -5.39 -10.52
C ASN A 150 19.08 -5.91 -9.63
N ARG A 151 20.30 -6.00 -10.15
CA ARG A 151 21.47 -6.36 -9.34
C ARG A 151 21.80 -5.26 -8.35
N ASP A 152 22.55 -5.63 -7.30
CA ASP A 152 23.03 -4.68 -6.29
C ASP A 152 23.69 -3.47 -6.94
N ASN A 153 23.22 -2.26 -6.62
CA ASN A 153 23.70 -1.03 -7.23
C ASN A 153 24.18 -0.04 -6.15
N PRO A 154 25.44 0.36 -6.15
CA PRO A 154 25.99 1.24 -5.11
C PRO A 154 25.51 2.69 -5.20
N VAL A 155 24.90 3.10 -6.32
CA VAL A 155 24.34 4.46 -6.48
C VAL A 155 22.94 4.56 -5.92
N THR A 156 22.12 3.55 -6.13
CA THR A 156 20.74 3.56 -5.57
C THR A 156 20.71 3.04 -4.13
N GLY A 157 21.64 2.16 -3.75
CA GLY A 157 21.46 1.32 -2.57
C GLY A 157 20.26 0.35 -2.78
N PRO A 158 19.75 -0.21 -1.72
CA PRO A 158 20.26 -0.21 -0.36
C PRO A 158 21.52 -1.09 -0.20
N LYS A 159 21.76 -1.64 0.98
CA LYS A 159 22.76 -2.68 1.23
C LYS A 159 22.58 -3.87 0.27
N PRO A 160 23.68 -4.56 -0.14
CA PRO A 160 23.55 -5.73 -1.02
C PRO A 160 22.59 -6.79 -0.51
N LEU A 161 21.85 -7.46 -1.40
CA LEU A 161 20.74 -8.38 -1.10
C LEU A 161 21.11 -9.40 0.01
N LYS A 162 22.26 -10.08 -0.08
CA LYS A 162 22.70 -11.07 0.91
C LYS A 162 22.98 -10.52 2.32
N ARG A 163 22.86 -9.22 2.51
CA ARG A 163 23.04 -8.51 3.77
C ARG A 163 21.85 -7.60 4.08
N LEU A 164 20.78 -7.70 3.31
CA LEU A 164 19.59 -6.87 3.36
C LEU A 164 18.47 -7.58 4.13
N ASP A 165 17.82 -6.87 5.03
CA ASP A 165 16.73 -7.43 5.85
C ASP A 165 15.35 -7.39 5.15
N PHE A 166 15.31 -7.14 3.88
CA PHE A 166 14.14 -7.25 3.00
C PHE A 166 14.62 -7.58 1.58
N ASN A 167 13.69 -7.78 0.66
CA ASN A 167 14.01 -8.07 -0.74
C ASN A 167 13.75 -6.84 -1.63
N THR A 168 14.42 -6.82 -2.81
CA THR A 168 14.28 -5.78 -3.84
C THR A 168 13.91 -6.43 -5.16
N TYR A 169 12.68 -6.95 -5.24
CA TYR A 169 12.20 -7.75 -6.36
C TYR A 169 12.22 -6.97 -7.68
N GLY A 170 12.73 -7.60 -8.74
CA GLY A 170 12.87 -6.99 -10.06
C GLY A 170 11.56 -6.90 -10.87
N GLY A 171 11.66 -6.31 -12.06
CA GLY A 171 10.62 -6.27 -13.07
C GLY A 171 9.91 -4.93 -13.22
N LEU A 172 8.98 -4.88 -14.18
CA LEU A 172 7.95 -3.84 -14.27
C LEU A 172 6.84 -4.20 -13.28
N TYR A 173 7.04 -3.85 -12.03
CA TYR A 173 6.24 -4.34 -10.91
C TYR A 173 5.10 -3.41 -10.48
N ARG A 174 4.93 -2.28 -11.17
CA ARG A 174 3.80 -1.35 -11.08
C ARG A 174 3.24 -1.08 -12.47
N ASN A 175 2.22 -0.23 -12.54
CA ASN A 175 1.57 0.11 -13.80
C ASN A 175 2.47 0.86 -14.77
N VAL A 176 2.17 0.70 -16.06
CA VAL A 176 2.64 1.56 -17.16
C VAL A 176 1.44 2.25 -17.77
N TRP A 177 1.54 3.58 -17.93
CA TRP A 177 0.46 4.41 -18.46
C TRP A 177 0.86 5.04 -19.78
N LEU A 178 0.01 4.89 -20.80
CA LEU A 178 0.09 5.64 -22.04
C LEU A 178 -0.72 6.93 -21.89
N THR A 179 -0.06 8.07 -22.05
CA THR A 179 -0.67 9.39 -21.91
C THR A 179 -0.58 10.15 -23.22
N GLY A 180 -1.69 10.80 -23.61
CA GLY A 180 -1.75 11.74 -24.71
C GLY A 180 -2.11 13.13 -24.23
N LYS A 181 -1.31 14.15 -24.59
CA LYS A 181 -1.54 15.56 -24.25
C LYS A 181 -1.41 16.46 -25.46
N ALA A 182 -2.03 17.65 -25.41
CA ALA A 182 -1.82 18.70 -26.41
C ALA A 182 -0.44 19.35 -26.19
N LEU A 183 0.05 20.08 -27.21
CA LEU A 183 1.30 20.87 -27.10
C LEU A 183 1.25 21.88 -25.93
N VAL A 184 0.07 22.41 -25.63
CA VAL A 184 -0.16 23.27 -24.46
C VAL A 184 -0.95 22.48 -23.43
N HIS A 185 -0.33 22.19 -22.27
CA HIS A 185 -0.90 21.28 -21.27
C HIS A 185 -0.43 21.58 -19.86
N LEU A 186 -1.14 21.03 -18.87
CA LEU A 186 -0.67 20.93 -17.48
C LEU A 186 0.51 19.97 -17.42
N SER A 187 1.63 20.40 -16.85
CA SER A 187 2.83 19.58 -16.79
C SER A 187 2.71 18.45 -15.78
N ASP A 188 3.51 17.39 -15.94
CA ASP A 188 3.74 16.40 -14.89
C ASP A 188 4.55 17.02 -13.73
N PRO A 189 4.20 16.78 -12.45
CA PRO A 189 4.86 17.41 -11.31
C PRO A 189 6.33 17.00 -11.14
N VAL A 190 6.68 15.74 -11.50
CA VAL A 190 8.06 15.23 -11.40
C VAL A 190 8.88 15.71 -12.61
N ALA A 191 8.38 15.47 -13.82
CA ALA A 191 9.09 15.80 -15.06
C ALA A 191 9.29 17.30 -15.28
N ALA A 192 8.41 18.15 -14.72
CA ALA A 192 8.57 19.61 -14.78
C ALA A 192 9.81 20.11 -14.02
N ASN A 193 10.29 19.35 -13.07
CA ASN A 193 11.48 19.64 -12.25
C ASN A 193 11.48 21.07 -11.65
N ARG A 194 10.33 21.50 -11.07
CA ARG A 194 10.15 22.83 -10.47
C ARG A 194 10.06 22.74 -8.96
N ILE A 195 10.86 23.52 -8.24
CA ILE A 195 10.82 23.62 -6.76
C ILE A 195 9.48 24.24 -6.35
N ALA A 196 8.77 23.58 -5.44
CA ALA A 196 7.44 23.95 -4.96
C ALA A 196 6.46 24.31 -6.10
N GLY A 197 6.60 23.64 -7.25
CA GLY A 197 5.85 23.89 -8.47
C GLY A 197 5.77 22.64 -9.34
N GLY A 198 5.41 22.82 -10.62
CA GLY A 198 5.18 21.70 -11.54
C GLY A 198 3.83 21.04 -11.30
N GLY A 199 3.12 20.63 -12.35
CA GLY A 199 1.80 20.00 -12.24
C GLY A 199 0.78 20.86 -11.49
N ILE A 200 -0.10 20.18 -10.77
CA ILE A 200 -1.04 20.79 -9.82
C ILE A 200 -0.53 20.59 -8.40
N PHE A 201 -0.41 21.69 -7.64
CA PHE A 201 -0.04 21.65 -6.24
C PHE A 201 -1.11 22.32 -5.38
N VAL A 202 -1.79 21.54 -4.54
CA VAL A 202 -2.87 21.99 -3.65
C VAL A 202 -2.35 22.10 -2.24
N ARG A 203 -2.49 23.27 -1.62
CA ARG A 203 -2.15 23.47 -0.21
C ARG A 203 -3.35 24.04 0.53
N THR A 204 -3.55 23.59 1.77
CA THR A 204 -4.52 24.18 2.68
C THR A 204 -3.80 25.09 3.68
N GLU A 205 -4.21 26.34 3.69
CA GLU A 205 -3.74 27.37 4.60
C GLU A 205 -4.91 27.80 5.51
N GLU A 206 -4.68 28.46 6.62
CA GLU A 206 -5.74 29.01 7.47
C GLU A 206 -6.93 28.05 7.71
N VAL A 207 -6.67 26.89 8.31
CA VAL A 207 -7.72 25.88 8.58
C VAL A 207 -8.37 26.12 9.94
N SER A 208 -9.71 26.24 9.93
CA SER A 208 -10.58 26.28 11.11
C SER A 208 -11.85 25.48 10.85
N ASP A 209 -12.68 25.29 11.88
CA ASP A 209 -13.97 24.59 11.77
C ASP A 209 -14.98 25.31 10.85
N THR A 210 -14.82 26.63 10.67
CA THR A 210 -15.76 27.46 9.89
C THR A 210 -15.22 27.87 8.51
N SER A 211 -13.91 27.70 8.27
CA SER A 211 -13.31 28.18 7.03
C SER A 211 -11.94 27.55 6.79
N ALA A 212 -11.65 27.24 5.53
CA ALA A 212 -10.30 26.90 5.08
C ALA A 212 -9.94 27.70 3.81
N LEU A 213 -8.69 28.14 3.73
CA LEU A 213 -8.12 28.75 2.53
C LEU A 213 -7.36 27.68 1.75
N VAL A 214 -7.81 27.36 0.55
CA VAL A 214 -7.15 26.44 -0.38
C VAL A 214 -6.38 27.25 -1.41
N ARG A 215 -5.10 26.97 -1.54
CA ARG A 215 -4.19 27.55 -2.53
C ARG A 215 -3.87 26.48 -3.57
N VAL A 216 -4.09 26.81 -4.84
CA VAL A 216 -3.83 25.95 -5.98
C VAL A 216 -2.79 26.62 -6.86
N LYS A 217 -1.65 25.98 -7.03
CA LYS A 217 -0.60 26.36 -7.97
C LYS A 217 -0.66 25.41 -9.15
N SER A 218 -0.64 25.96 -10.37
CA SER A 218 -0.73 25.19 -11.61
C SER A 218 0.41 25.58 -12.55
N HIS A 219 1.13 24.60 -13.05
CA HIS A 219 2.22 24.80 -14.00
C HIS A 219 1.78 24.31 -15.38
N ILE A 220 1.94 25.19 -16.39
CA ILE A 220 1.51 24.95 -17.76
C ILE A 220 2.73 25.01 -18.66
N ARG A 221 2.86 24.05 -19.55
CA ARG A 221 3.90 23.97 -20.57
C ARG A 221 3.31 24.23 -21.95
N ASN A 222 4.02 24.99 -22.75
CA ASN A 222 3.66 25.26 -24.14
C ASN A 222 4.85 24.86 -25.04
N LEU A 223 4.70 23.78 -25.77
CA LEU A 223 5.69 23.27 -26.72
C LEU A 223 5.41 23.75 -28.15
N SER A 224 4.36 24.56 -28.39
CA SER A 224 4.13 25.17 -29.68
C SER A 224 5.07 26.39 -29.89
N GLU A 225 5.24 26.79 -31.14
CA GLU A 225 6.09 27.96 -31.48
C GLU A 225 5.47 29.30 -31.09
N THR A 226 4.16 29.34 -30.88
CA THR A 226 3.41 30.58 -30.61
C THR A 226 3.03 30.69 -29.14
N GLY A 227 3.07 31.91 -28.60
CA GLY A 227 2.54 32.20 -27.28
C GLY A 227 1.01 32.14 -27.25
N GLU A 228 0.46 31.63 -26.16
CA GLU A 228 -0.98 31.41 -25.96
C GLU A 228 -1.51 32.15 -24.74
N CYS A 229 -2.74 32.68 -24.87
CA CYS A 229 -3.51 33.24 -23.76
C CYS A 229 -4.57 32.24 -23.34
N LEU A 230 -4.35 31.60 -22.18
CA LEU A 230 -5.21 30.56 -21.69
C LEU A 230 -6.18 31.05 -20.61
N THR A 231 -7.33 30.40 -20.54
CA THR A 231 -8.19 30.48 -19.36
C THR A 231 -8.01 29.19 -18.57
N ILE A 232 -7.61 29.32 -17.30
CA ILE A 232 -7.59 28.19 -16.34
C ILE A 232 -8.84 28.25 -15.48
N VAL A 233 -9.49 27.12 -15.30
CA VAL A 233 -10.70 26.98 -14.48
C VAL A 233 -10.52 25.84 -13.50
N HIS A 234 -10.72 26.14 -12.23
CA HIS A 234 -10.73 25.15 -11.15
C HIS A 234 -12.16 24.93 -10.67
N ARG A 235 -12.53 23.68 -10.41
CA ARG A 235 -13.79 23.28 -9.75
C ARG A 235 -13.46 22.37 -8.59
N ILE A 236 -13.95 22.72 -7.39
CA ILE A 236 -13.83 21.86 -6.21
C ILE A 236 -15.20 21.26 -5.92
N THR A 237 -15.22 19.94 -5.71
CA THR A 237 -16.42 19.17 -5.34
C THR A 237 -16.12 18.24 -4.17
N GLY A 238 -17.16 17.77 -3.48
CA GLY A 238 -17.07 16.80 -2.38
C GLY A 238 -17.59 17.34 -1.06
N ASN A 239 -17.99 16.43 -0.16
CA ASN A 239 -18.42 16.71 1.21
C ASN A 239 -19.51 17.80 1.32
N GLY A 240 -20.52 17.74 0.45
CA GLY A 240 -21.63 18.70 0.43
C GLY A 240 -21.29 20.06 -0.22
N LEU A 241 -20.05 20.25 -0.67
CA LEU A 241 -19.70 21.42 -1.47
C LEU A 241 -20.26 21.25 -2.88
N ASP A 242 -21.26 22.08 -3.23
CA ASP A 242 -21.83 22.13 -4.58
C ASP A 242 -21.02 23.12 -5.43
N ARG A 243 -20.04 22.59 -6.18
CA ARG A 243 -19.21 23.26 -7.19
C ARG A 243 -18.74 24.70 -6.87
N ALA A 244 -17.68 24.80 -6.09
CA ALA A 244 -16.91 26.04 -6.11
C ALA A 244 -16.14 26.15 -7.44
N ARG A 245 -16.24 27.28 -8.12
CA ARG A 245 -15.53 27.57 -9.38
C ARG A 245 -14.72 28.85 -9.24
N PHE A 246 -13.45 28.78 -9.60
CA PHE A 246 -12.53 29.93 -9.61
C PHE A 246 -11.49 29.73 -10.72
N GLY A 247 -10.68 30.73 -11.01
CA GLY A 247 -9.64 30.62 -12.02
C GLY A 247 -9.22 32.01 -12.54
N GLY A 248 -8.56 32.04 -13.67
CA GLY A 248 -8.02 33.25 -14.26
C GLY A 248 -7.51 33.07 -15.68
N THR A 249 -6.83 34.09 -16.20
CA THR A 249 -6.10 34.03 -17.46
C THR A 249 -4.60 33.94 -17.20
N VAL A 250 -3.89 33.23 -18.08
CA VAL A 250 -2.43 33.07 -18.02
C VAL A 250 -1.85 33.14 -19.42
N GLN A 251 -0.76 33.93 -19.56
CA GLN A 251 0.02 34.00 -20.79
C GLN A 251 1.15 33.00 -20.72
N VAL A 252 1.24 32.13 -21.71
CA VAL A 252 2.30 31.12 -21.79
C VAL A 252 3.08 31.34 -23.08
N PRO A 253 4.37 31.67 -23.02
CA PRO A 253 5.17 31.93 -24.22
C PRO A 253 5.33 30.63 -25.05
N GLY A 254 5.50 30.79 -26.38
CA GLY A 254 5.83 29.67 -27.25
C GLY A 254 7.19 29.06 -26.88
N GLY A 255 7.28 27.74 -26.85
CA GLY A 255 8.47 27.01 -26.40
C GLY A 255 8.81 27.18 -24.92
N GLY A 256 7.86 27.70 -24.10
CA GLY A 256 8.10 28.05 -22.71
C GLY A 256 7.08 27.44 -21.73
N ASP A 257 7.07 27.99 -20.53
CA ASP A 257 6.16 27.61 -19.48
C ASP A 257 5.65 28.81 -18.66
N ALA A 258 4.60 28.62 -17.88
CA ALA A 258 4.11 29.59 -16.93
C ALA A 258 3.53 28.90 -15.68
N GLU A 259 3.68 29.54 -14.54
CA GLU A 259 2.97 29.16 -13.32
C GLU A 259 1.88 30.19 -13.00
N THR A 260 0.77 29.71 -12.48
CA THR A 260 -0.31 30.55 -11.99
C THR A 260 -0.77 30.04 -10.63
N GLU A 261 -1.18 30.95 -9.76
CA GLU A 261 -1.63 30.62 -8.42
C GLU A 261 -2.98 31.28 -8.16
N GLN A 262 -3.93 30.48 -7.65
CA GLN A 262 -5.24 30.94 -7.24
C GLN A 262 -5.55 30.47 -5.83
N THR A 263 -6.38 31.24 -5.13
CA THR A 263 -6.86 30.89 -3.81
C THR A 263 -8.37 30.83 -3.79
N PHE A 264 -8.90 29.90 -3.03
CA PHE A 264 -10.33 29.76 -2.78
C PHE A 264 -10.61 29.49 -1.31
N ARG A 265 -11.65 30.15 -0.75
CA ARG A 265 -12.08 29.94 0.61
C ARG A 265 -13.27 28.99 0.67
N ILE A 266 -13.11 27.85 1.36
CA ILE A 266 -14.15 26.85 1.58
C ILE A 266 -14.80 27.16 2.93
N PRO A 267 -16.12 27.49 2.97
CA PRO A 267 -16.85 27.65 4.21
C PRO A 267 -17.21 26.31 4.81
N ASN A 268 -17.15 26.18 6.15
CA ASN A 268 -17.50 24.99 6.91
C ASN A 268 -16.90 23.70 6.30
N PRO A 269 -15.57 23.62 6.16
CA PRO A 269 -14.93 22.51 5.49
C PRO A 269 -15.09 21.21 6.30
N ALA A 270 -15.34 20.09 5.62
CA ALA A 270 -15.15 18.77 6.22
C ALA A 270 -13.65 18.52 6.34
N LEU A 271 -13.15 18.40 7.58
CA LEU A 271 -11.74 18.21 7.84
C LEU A 271 -11.35 16.73 7.77
N TRP A 272 -10.24 16.45 7.08
CA TRP A 272 -9.69 15.10 7.01
C TRP A 272 -9.06 14.67 8.35
N SER A 273 -9.40 13.49 8.80
CA SER A 273 -8.80 12.82 9.96
C SER A 273 -8.91 11.29 9.83
N PRO A 274 -8.21 10.51 10.67
CA PRO A 274 -8.36 9.04 10.69
C PRO A 274 -9.81 8.55 10.88
N GLU A 275 -10.63 9.27 11.62
CA GLU A 275 -12.03 8.91 11.87
C GLU A 275 -12.99 9.40 10.76
N THR A 276 -12.66 10.51 10.13
CA THR A 276 -13.46 11.13 9.07
C THR A 276 -12.54 11.55 7.92
N PRO A 277 -12.13 10.61 7.04
CA PRO A 277 -11.19 10.88 5.95
C PRO A 277 -11.87 11.61 4.78
N ALA A 278 -12.30 12.86 5.03
CA ALA A 278 -13.02 13.68 4.09
C ALA A 278 -12.12 14.15 2.95
N LEU A 279 -12.43 13.75 1.71
CA LEU A 279 -11.68 14.09 0.52
C LEU A 279 -12.48 15.00 -0.40
N TYR A 280 -11.79 15.95 -1.01
CA TYR A 280 -12.29 16.82 -2.08
C TYR A 280 -11.60 16.46 -3.40
N THR A 281 -12.28 16.73 -4.50
CA THR A 281 -11.73 16.63 -5.85
C THR A 281 -11.62 18.03 -6.45
N LEU A 282 -10.41 18.42 -6.83
CA LEU A 282 -10.09 19.57 -7.64
C LEU A 282 -10.03 19.12 -9.10
N GLU A 283 -10.93 19.64 -9.93
CA GLU A 283 -10.85 19.53 -11.39
C GLU A 283 -10.24 20.82 -11.94
N THR A 284 -9.15 20.68 -12.67
CA THR A 284 -8.47 21.81 -13.34
C THR A 284 -8.59 21.64 -14.85
N GLU A 285 -9.14 22.63 -15.53
CA GLU A 285 -9.26 22.65 -16.99
C GLU A 285 -8.56 23.87 -17.60
N LEU A 286 -7.88 23.66 -18.72
CA LEU A 286 -7.29 24.70 -19.55
C LEU A 286 -8.12 24.92 -20.82
N TYR A 287 -8.31 26.18 -21.17
CA TYR A 287 -9.06 26.58 -22.36
C TYR A 287 -8.26 27.56 -23.23
N ILE A 288 -8.29 27.36 -24.56
CA ILE A 288 -8.01 28.38 -25.58
C ILE A 288 -9.35 28.85 -26.13
N GLY A 289 -9.73 30.07 -25.83
CA GLY A 289 -11.06 30.59 -26.13
C GLY A 289 -12.16 29.76 -25.45
N LYS A 290 -12.94 28.99 -26.24
CA LYS A 290 -14.00 28.10 -25.72
C LYS A 290 -13.61 26.58 -25.75
N ARG A 291 -12.47 26.26 -26.34
CA ARG A 291 -12.02 24.87 -26.49
C ARG A 291 -11.24 24.44 -25.25
N SER A 292 -11.70 23.41 -24.57
CA SER A 292 -10.92 22.72 -23.54
C SER A 292 -9.77 21.98 -24.23
N ILE A 293 -8.54 22.18 -23.73
CA ILE A 293 -7.31 21.61 -24.31
C ILE A 293 -6.62 20.64 -23.36
N ASP A 294 -6.83 20.79 -22.03
CA ASP A 294 -6.32 19.86 -21.04
C ASP A 294 -7.21 19.86 -19.80
N ARG A 295 -7.20 18.74 -19.08
CA ARG A 295 -7.98 18.54 -17.86
C ARG A 295 -7.28 17.54 -16.93
N GLU A 296 -7.18 17.90 -15.67
CA GLU A 296 -6.67 17.03 -14.60
C GLU A 296 -7.58 17.03 -13.38
N GLN A 297 -7.61 15.90 -12.68
CA GLN A 297 -8.28 15.75 -11.39
C GLN A 297 -7.25 15.48 -10.30
N THR A 298 -7.31 16.27 -9.23
CA THR A 298 -6.43 16.12 -8.06
C THR A 298 -7.29 15.94 -6.83
N ARG A 299 -7.13 14.82 -6.11
CA ARG A 299 -7.75 14.61 -4.80
C ARG A 299 -6.92 15.31 -3.74
N PHE A 300 -7.58 15.84 -2.73
CA PHE A 300 -6.92 16.46 -1.57
C PHE A 300 -7.83 16.42 -0.34
N GLY A 301 -7.23 16.56 0.83
CA GLY A 301 -7.96 16.69 2.10
C GLY A 301 -7.60 17.98 2.81
N ILE A 302 -8.55 18.54 3.54
CA ILE A 302 -8.35 19.74 4.33
C ILE A 302 -8.03 19.34 5.77
N ARG A 303 -6.83 19.66 6.23
CA ARG A 303 -6.37 19.36 7.58
C ARG A 303 -5.35 20.37 8.08
N LYS A 304 -5.21 20.46 9.40
CA LYS A 304 -4.14 21.20 10.05
C LYS A 304 -3.35 20.28 10.96
N ILE A 305 -2.07 20.11 10.65
CA ILE A 305 -1.12 19.36 11.48
C ILE A 305 -0.20 20.36 12.18
N VAL A 306 -0.03 20.21 13.48
CA VAL A 306 0.97 20.93 14.26
C VAL A 306 1.71 19.91 15.10
N ILE A 307 3.02 19.77 14.87
CA ILE A 307 3.91 18.87 15.61
C ILE A 307 4.92 19.69 16.38
N THR A 308 4.96 19.50 17.69
CA THR A 308 5.88 20.18 18.62
C THR A 308 6.48 19.14 19.56
N PRO A 309 7.49 19.50 20.38
CA PRO A 309 8.00 18.58 21.40
C PRO A 309 6.94 18.03 22.36
N GLU A 310 5.82 18.75 22.55
CA GLU A 310 4.69 18.32 23.39
C GLU A 310 3.75 17.34 22.66
N GLY A 311 3.96 17.06 21.38
CA GLY A 311 3.22 16.07 20.60
C GLY A 311 2.54 16.63 19.36
N LEU A 312 1.63 15.81 18.82
CA LEU A 312 0.84 16.08 17.62
C LEU A 312 -0.52 16.70 17.96
N ARG A 313 -0.87 17.76 17.23
CA ARG A 313 -2.24 18.26 17.15
C ARG A 313 -2.77 18.17 15.73
N LEU A 314 -3.84 17.43 15.55
CA LEU A 314 -4.59 17.32 14.31
C LEU A 314 -5.89 18.13 14.44
N ASN A 315 -6.11 19.09 13.55
CA ASN A 315 -7.29 19.94 13.58
C ASN A 315 -7.56 20.56 14.97
N GLY A 316 -6.47 20.96 15.65
CA GLY A 316 -6.51 21.54 17.00
C GLY A 316 -6.58 20.56 18.16
N LYS A 317 -6.87 19.28 17.91
CA LYS A 317 -6.97 18.24 18.95
C LYS A 317 -5.65 17.48 19.13
N ALA A 318 -5.23 17.26 20.38
CA ALA A 318 -4.06 16.43 20.67
C ALA A 318 -4.33 14.98 20.26
N ARG A 319 -3.32 14.32 19.67
CA ARG A 319 -3.40 12.95 19.18
C ARG A 319 -2.13 12.18 19.47
N PHE A 320 -2.29 10.90 19.81
CA PHE A 320 -1.25 9.89 19.70
C PHE A 320 -1.62 8.98 18.52
N LEU A 321 -0.66 8.69 17.64
CA LEU A 321 -0.87 7.82 16.50
C LEU A 321 -0.31 6.43 16.78
N ARG A 322 -1.20 5.45 16.88
CA ARG A 322 -0.83 4.04 16.92
C ARG A 322 -0.59 3.56 15.51
N GLY A 323 0.60 3.08 15.24
CA GLY A 323 1.00 2.70 13.90
C GLY A 323 1.83 1.44 13.82
N LEU A 324 2.27 1.18 12.61
CA LEU A 324 3.10 0.03 12.26
C LEU A 324 4.00 0.32 11.05
N ASN A 325 4.88 -0.64 10.76
CA ASN A 325 5.71 -0.67 9.57
C ASN A 325 5.17 -1.69 8.56
N ARG A 326 5.35 -1.43 7.26
CA ARG A 326 4.91 -2.31 6.19
C ARG A 326 5.98 -2.49 5.12
N HIS A 327 6.35 -3.76 4.84
CA HIS A 327 6.91 -4.16 3.56
C HIS A 327 5.80 -4.50 2.57
N GLN A 328 5.96 -4.12 1.28
CA GLN A 328 4.90 -4.28 0.27
C GLN A 328 4.87 -5.66 -0.40
N GLU A 329 5.76 -6.59 -0.04
CA GLU A 329 5.83 -7.88 -0.73
C GLU A 329 4.57 -8.73 -0.53
N TYR A 330 4.22 -9.50 -1.57
CA TYR A 330 3.31 -10.63 -1.50
C TYR A 330 4.06 -11.94 -1.74
N PRO A 331 3.60 -13.06 -1.15
CA PRO A 331 4.18 -14.36 -1.42
C PRO A 331 4.17 -14.66 -2.92
N TYR A 332 5.24 -15.27 -3.39
CA TYR A 332 5.51 -15.69 -4.76
C TYR A 332 5.80 -14.57 -5.76
N ILE A 333 5.11 -13.44 -5.71
CA ILE A 333 5.19 -12.37 -6.72
C ILE A 333 6.00 -11.14 -6.27
N GLY A 334 6.49 -11.16 -5.03
CA GLY A 334 7.26 -10.03 -4.50
C GLY A 334 6.50 -8.71 -4.60
N TYR A 335 7.01 -7.76 -5.35
CA TYR A 335 6.42 -6.42 -5.50
C TYR A 335 5.38 -6.27 -6.63
N ALA A 336 5.16 -7.33 -7.44
CA ALA A 336 4.26 -7.25 -8.59
C ALA A 336 2.77 -7.33 -8.18
N LEU A 337 2.33 -6.31 -7.46
CA LEU A 337 0.98 -6.17 -6.91
C LEU A 337 0.11 -5.28 -7.80
N SER A 338 -1.16 -5.70 -7.98
CA SER A 338 -2.19 -4.80 -8.53
C SER A 338 -2.49 -3.64 -7.56
N ASP A 339 -3.05 -2.55 -8.07
CA ASP A 339 -3.54 -1.44 -7.25
C ASP A 339 -4.56 -1.93 -6.21
N ASN A 340 -5.42 -2.87 -6.58
CA ASN A 340 -6.40 -3.47 -5.66
C ASN A 340 -5.72 -4.23 -4.50
N ALA A 341 -4.61 -4.92 -4.75
CA ALA A 341 -3.85 -5.58 -3.69
C ALA A 341 -3.22 -4.57 -2.71
N GLN A 342 -2.73 -3.43 -3.22
CA GLN A 342 -2.23 -2.32 -2.41
C GLN A 342 -3.35 -1.74 -1.52
N ARG A 343 -4.55 -1.53 -2.08
CA ARG A 343 -5.74 -1.05 -1.37
C ARG A 343 -6.19 -2.03 -0.29
N ARG A 344 -6.16 -3.35 -0.57
CA ARG A 344 -6.51 -4.40 0.42
C ARG A 344 -5.55 -4.41 1.60
N ASP A 345 -4.26 -4.16 1.39
CA ASP A 345 -3.29 -4.03 2.50
C ASP A 345 -3.60 -2.81 3.38
N ALA A 346 -3.90 -1.64 2.79
CA ALA A 346 -4.30 -0.45 3.54
C ALA A 346 -5.59 -0.69 4.36
N TRP A 347 -6.59 -1.36 3.77
CA TRP A 347 -7.81 -1.74 4.47
C TRP A 347 -7.52 -2.63 5.69
N LYS A 348 -6.63 -3.63 5.54
CA LYS A 348 -6.23 -4.51 6.65
C LYS A 348 -5.51 -3.76 7.77
N ILE A 349 -4.64 -2.83 7.42
CA ILE A 349 -3.98 -1.95 8.40
C ILE A 349 -5.03 -1.19 9.22
N LYS A 350 -5.99 -0.56 8.55
CA LYS A 350 -7.06 0.18 9.23
C LYS A 350 -7.93 -0.73 10.08
N GLN A 351 -8.31 -1.90 9.55
CA GLN A 351 -9.12 -2.89 10.28
C GLN A 351 -8.41 -3.43 11.52
N ALA A 352 -7.09 -3.57 11.48
CA ALA A 352 -6.30 -3.99 12.62
C ALA A 352 -6.13 -2.89 13.70
N GLY A 353 -6.76 -1.72 13.53
CA GLY A 353 -6.81 -0.66 14.54
C GLY A 353 -5.70 0.39 14.42
N PHE A 354 -4.97 0.44 13.31
CA PHE A 354 -3.90 1.41 13.10
C PHE A 354 -4.38 2.63 12.33
N ASP A 355 -3.84 3.79 12.69
CA ASP A 355 -4.11 5.08 12.08
C ASP A 355 -2.84 5.72 11.47
N TYR A 356 -1.72 5.00 11.50
CA TYR A 356 -0.43 5.42 11.01
C TYR A 356 0.35 4.22 10.45
N VAL A 357 1.06 4.42 9.34
CA VAL A 357 1.98 3.45 8.75
C VAL A 357 3.28 4.12 8.32
N ARG A 358 4.40 3.49 8.61
CA ARG A 358 5.69 3.79 8.00
C ARG A 358 5.96 2.79 6.89
N THR A 359 6.17 3.26 5.68
CA THR A 359 6.35 2.42 4.49
C THR A 359 7.82 2.04 4.34
N SER A 360 8.29 1.21 5.24
CA SER A 360 9.71 0.82 5.37
C SER A 360 10.22 0.04 4.16
N HIS A 361 11.32 0.38 3.56
CA HIS A 361 12.19 1.58 3.72
C HIS A 361 12.37 2.20 2.34
N TYR A 362 11.25 2.53 1.65
CA TYR A 362 11.20 2.98 0.26
C TYR A 362 9.84 3.63 -0.07
N PRO A 363 9.76 4.46 -1.13
CA PRO A 363 8.52 5.10 -1.55
C PRO A 363 7.43 4.09 -1.96
N SER A 364 6.21 4.31 -1.46
CA SER A 364 5.06 3.45 -1.70
C SER A 364 4.49 3.55 -3.13
N SER A 365 3.61 2.60 -3.46
CA SER A 365 2.74 2.71 -4.63
C SER A 365 1.75 3.87 -4.46
N PRO A 366 1.47 4.66 -5.52
CA PRO A 366 0.41 5.68 -5.49
C PRO A 366 -0.94 5.12 -5.04
N ALA A 367 -1.31 3.91 -5.49
CA ALA A 367 -2.57 3.26 -5.09
C ALA A 367 -2.65 2.95 -3.58
N PHE A 368 -1.51 2.70 -2.93
CA PHE A 368 -1.47 2.54 -1.47
C PHE A 368 -1.72 3.87 -0.76
N LEU A 369 -1.10 4.96 -1.22
CA LEU A 369 -1.32 6.30 -0.68
C LEU A 369 -2.77 6.76 -0.89
N ASP A 370 -3.33 6.52 -2.07
CA ASP A 370 -4.75 6.77 -2.36
C ASP A 370 -5.68 6.05 -1.37
N ALA A 371 -5.38 4.79 -1.07
CA ALA A 371 -6.15 4.03 -0.08
C ALA A 371 -5.94 4.56 1.35
N CYS A 372 -4.73 5.00 1.70
CA CYS A 372 -4.46 5.64 2.99
C CYS A 372 -5.24 6.96 3.15
N ASP A 373 -5.36 7.75 2.07
CA ASP A 373 -6.21 8.95 2.05
C ASP A 373 -7.67 8.62 2.34
N GLU A 374 -8.19 7.56 1.71
CA GLU A 374 -9.61 7.15 1.80
C GLU A 374 -9.94 6.47 3.13
N TYR A 375 -9.01 5.70 3.69
CA TYR A 375 -9.24 5.00 4.97
C TYR A 375 -8.79 5.81 6.19
N GLY A 376 -8.17 6.97 5.99
CA GLY A 376 -7.69 7.79 7.09
C GLY A 376 -6.51 7.16 7.82
N ILE A 377 -5.46 6.82 7.09
CA ILE A 377 -4.20 6.28 7.64
C ILE A 377 -3.09 7.30 7.35
N PHE A 378 -2.44 7.84 8.37
CA PHE A 378 -1.26 8.65 8.17
C PHE A 378 -0.09 7.84 7.65
N VAL A 379 0.75 8.44 6.82
CA VAL A 379 1.94 7.83 6.24
C VAL A 379 3.19 8.63 6.60
N LEU A 380 4.22 7.96 7.12
CA LEU A 380 5.59 8.44 7.10
C LEU A 380 6.25 7.84 5.86
N GLU A 381 6.53 8.69 4.87
CA GLU A 381 7.00 8.27 3.54
C GLU A 381 8.52 8.39 3.46
N PRO A 382 9.28 7.28 3.38
CA PRO A 382 10.74 7.30 3.32
C PRO A 382 11.28 7.32 1.90
N ILE A 383 12.46 7.91 1.73
CA ILE A 383 13.32 7.59 0.58
C ILE A 383 13.88 6.17 0.73
N LEU A 384 14.34 5.57 -0.37
CA LEU A 384 14.98 4.25 -0.32
C LEU A 384 16.27 4.32 0.52
N GLY A 385 16.41 3.43 1.51
CA GLY A 385 17.68 3.22 2.17
C GLY A 385 17.64 2.45 3.49
N TRP A 386 18.59 1.53 3.64
CA TRP A 386 18.79 0.76 4.87
C TRP A 386 20.27 0.37 5.05
N GLN A 387 20.88 0.77 6.17
CA GLN A 387 22.21 0.42 6.62
C GLN A 387 23.33 0.54 5.54
N TYR A 388 23.15 1.45 4.59
CA TYR A 388 24.13 1.73 3.54
C TYR A 388 24.14 3.22 3.22
N PHE A 389 25.32 3.82 3.17
CA PHE A 389 25.56 5.17 2.70
C PHE A 389 26.77 5.13 1.73
N GLY A 390 26.53 5.52 0.50
CA GLY A 390 27.48 5.42 -0.60
C GLY A 390 28.37 6.64 -0.80
N ASP A 391 28.89 6.77 -2.01
CA ASP A 391 29.71 7.90 -2.47
C ASP A 391 28.85 9.13 -2.82
N GLU A 392 29.45 10.15 -3.45
CA GLU A 392 28.75 11.36 -3.88
C GLU A 392 27.60 11.07 -4.87
N ARG A 393 27.73 10.06 -5.73
CA ARG A 393 26.66 9.68 -6.67
C ARG A 393 25.44 9.13 -5.93
N PHE A 394 25.65 8.35 -4.88
CA PHE A 394 24.58 7.92 -3.98
C PHE A 394 23.93 9.13 -3.30
N THR A 395 24.73 10.06 -2.78
CA THR A 395 24.24 11.28 -2.14
C THR A 395 23.33 12.08 -3.06
N GLU A 396 23.80 12.38 -4.27
CA GLU A 396 23.02 13.14 -5.26
C GLU A 396 21.75 12.39 -5.70
N HIS A 397 21.83 11.07 -5.89
CA HIS A 397 20.69 10.25 -6.23
C HIS A 397 19.63 10.24 -5.10
N ALA A 398 20.04 10.09 -3.84
CA ALA A 398 19.12 10.11 -2.69
C ALA A 398 18.43 11.48 -2.52
N LEU A 399 19.17 12.58 -2.71
CA LEU A 399 18.63 13.93 -2.66
C LEU A 399 17.69 14.24 -3.85
N HIS A 400 18.02 13.74 -5.04
CA HIS A 400 17.14 13.83 -6.22
C HIS A 400 15.83 13.06 -5.99
N SER A 401 15.92 11.80 -5.53
CA SER A 401 14.77 10.96 -5.17
C SER A 401 13.90 11.60 -4.09
N SER A 402 14.49 12.34 -3.14
CA SER A 402 13.74 13.12 -2.14
C SER A 402 12.83 14.16 -2.78
N ARG A 403 13.34 14.90 -3.80
CA ARG A 403 12.55 15.88 -4.55
C ARG A 403 11.42 15.22 -5.33
N GLU A 404 11.73 14.16 -6.07
CA GLU A 404 10.75 13.44 -6.89
C GLU A 404 9.62 12.84 -6.04
N MET A 405 9.95 12.21 -4.91
CA MET A 405 8.97 11.66 -3.99
C MET A 405 8.00 12.74 -3.47
N ILE A 406 8.53 13.88 -3.00
CA ILE A 406 7.69 14.98 -2.52
C ILE A 406 6.79 15.52 -3.63
N ARG A 407 7.32 15.74 -4.83
CA ARG A 407 6.56 16.26 -5.97
C ARG A 407 5.44 15.31 -6.40
N ARG A 408 5.70 13.99 -6.39
CA ARG A 408 4.71 12.96 -6.71
C ARG A 408 3.57 12.95 -5.68
N ASP A 409 3.90 13.02 -4.38
CA ASP A 409 2.97 12.63 -3.30
C ASP A 409 2.42 13.82 -2.48
N ARG A 410 2.86 15.04 -2.74
CA ARG A 410 2.55 16.24 -1.93
C ARG A 410 1.07 16.63 -1.82
N ASN A 411 0.21 16.09 -2.69
CA ASN A 411 -1.23 16.34 -2.64
C ASN A 411 -2.00 15.34 -1.77
N HIS A 412 -1.34 14.25 -1.30
CA HIS A 412 -1.97 13.26 -0.43
C HIS A 412 -2.12 13.79 1.00
N PRO A 413 -3.36 13.91 1.53
CA PRO A 413 -3.57 14.33 2.91
C PRO A 413 -3.08 13.31 3.93
N CYS A 414 -2.87 12.06 3.55
CA CYS A 414 -2.33 11.03 4.45
C CYS A 414 -0.86 11.27 4.83
N ILE A 415 -0.05 12.00 4.05
CA ILE A 415 1.36 12.22 4.36
C ILE A 415 1.49 13.01 5.67
N LEU A 416 2.02 12.38 6.71
CA LEU A 416 2.29 12.97 8.02
C LEU A 416 3.60 13.77 7.98
N ALA A 417 4.64 13.14 7.47
CA ALA A 417 5.98 13.69 7.36
C ALA A 417 6.77 12.94 6.27
N TRP A 418 7.86 13.52 5.83
CA TRP A 418 8.80 12.94 4.86
C TRP A 418 10.01 12.41 5.62
N GLU A 419 10.30 11.13 5.50
CA GLU A 419 11.50 10.53 6.07
C GLU A 419 12.65 10.62 5.04
N LEU A 420 13.36 11.76 5.08
CA LEU A 420 14.50 12.01 4.20
C LEU A 420 15.79 11.58 4.88
N SER A 421 15.82 10.33 5.30
CA SER A 421 16.96 9.72 5.99
C SER A 421 17.14 8.27 5.57
N ILE A 422 18.37 7.78 5.70
CA ILE A 422 18.67 6.37 5.50
C ILE A 422 18.50 5.65 6.82
N ASN A 423 17.73 4.58 6.83
CA ASN A 423 17.42 3.83 8.04
C ASN A 423 18.67 3.18 8.65
N GLU A 424 18.80 3.24 9.98
CA GLU A 424 19.81 2.54 10.80
C GLU A 424 21.27 2.76 10.38
N ILE A 425 21.63 3.92 9.90
CA ILE A 425 23.02 4.27 9.61
C ILE A 425 23.34 5.71 10.00
N ARG A 426 24.61 5.95 10.32
CA ARG A 426 25.11 7.30 10.50
C ARG A 426 25.30 7.97 9.13
N MET A 427 24.66 9.12 8.93
CA MET A 427 24.78 9.95 7.75
C MET A 427 25.68 11.16 8.01
N PRO A 428 26.35 11.71 6.98
CA PRO A 428 27.01 13.02 7.06
C PRO A 428 26.02 14.14 7.44
N GLU A 429 26.41 15.07 8.29
CA GLU A 429 25.56 16.22 8.66
C GLU A 429 25.21 17.07 7.42
N GLU A 430 26.13 17.24 6.49
CA GLU A 430 25.88 17.95 5.23
C GLU A 430 24.75 17.30 4.40
N PHE A 431 24.68 15.95 4.35
CA PHE A 431 23.57 15.26 3.70
C PHE A 431 22.24 15.59 4.39
N ILE A 432 22.22 15.57 5.73
CA ILE A 432 21.01 15.87 6.51
C ILE A 432 20.57 17.30 6.27
N ASP A 433 21.48 18.27 6.33
CA ASP A 433 21.16 19.68 6.09
C ASP A 433 20.56 19.90 4.69
N ARG A 434 21.14 19.27 3.67
CA ARG A 434 20.63 19.32 2.28
C ARG A 434 19.27 18.64 2.16
N ALA A 435 19.07 17.47 2.76
CA ALA A 435 17.81 16.73 2.72
C ALA A 435 16.67 17.52 3.41
N VAL A 436 16.93 18.09 4.58
CA VAL A 436 15.96 18.92 5.31
C VAL A 436 15.61 20.17 4.51
N ALA A 437 16.61 20.85 3.94
CA ALA A 437 16.40 22.02 3.08
C ALA A 437 15.51 21.67 1.87
N ILE A 438 15.78 20.54 1.19
CA ILE A 438 14.97 20.04 0.08
C ILE A 438 13.51 19.86 0.48
N GLY A 439 13.27 19.23 1.64
CA GLY A 439 11.91 19.01 2.10
C GLY A 439 11.13 20.31 2.30
N HIS A 440 11.74 21.30 2.91
CA HIS A 440 11.13 22.62 3.12
C HIS A 440 11.02 23.47 1.85
N GLU A 441 11.97 23.33 0.92
CA GLU A 441 11.92 23.96 -0.40
C GLU A 441 10.77 23.42 -1.25
N GLU A 442 10.62 22.07 -1.34
CA GLU A 442 9.61 21.43 -2.19
C GLU A 442 8.19 21.53 -1.61
N TYR A 443 8.06 21.64 -0.30
CA TYR A 443 6.77 21.86 0.37
C TYR A 443 6.86 23.02 1.37
N PRO A 444 6.83 24.28 0.90
CA PRO A 444 6.89 25.44 1.79
C PRO A 444 5.70 25.50 2.75
N GLY A 445 5.94 25.91 3.98
CA GLY A 445 4.92 26.10 5.01
C GLY A 445 4.78 24.91 5.92
N GLN A 446 3.61 24.27 5.97
CA GLN A 446 3.30 23.21 6.94
C GLN A 446 3.79 21.85 6.46
N THR A 447 5.07 21.56 6.65
CA THR A 447 5.68 20.24 6.39
C THR A 447 6.68 19.90 7.49
N TYR A 448 6.99 18.60 7.61
CA TYR A 448 7.92 18.09 8.61
C TYR A 448 8.83 17.03 7.99
N ILE A 449 10.12 17.13 8.30
CA ILE A 449 11.15 16.21 7.83
C ILE A 449 11.63 15.37 9.00
N ALA A 450 11.55 14.07 8.85
CA ALA A 450 11.89 13.09 9.87
C ALA A 450 13.19 12.35 9.56
N GLY A 451 13.92 11.94 10.58
CA GLY A 451 15.12 11.14 10.38
C GLY A 451 15.72 10.51 11.65
N TRP A 452 16.57 9.50 11.39
CA TRP A 452 17.21 8.65 12.40
C TRP A 452 18.29 9.34 13.23
N MET A 453 19.00 10.29 12.64
CA MET A 453 20.03 11.02 13.37
C MET A 453 19.40 12.12 14.25
N LYS A 454 19.93 12.28 15.43
CA LYS A 454 19.48 13.32 16.38
C LYS A 454 20.12 14.68 16.05
N TYR A 455 20.06 15.06 14.76
CA TYR A 455 20.64 16.27 14.19
C TYR A 455 19.76 16.78 13.04
N GLY A 456 19.55 18.07 12.94
CA GLY A 456 18.98 18.77 11.78
C GLY A 456 17.47 18.58 11.55
N TYR A 457 16.95 17.37 11.69
CA TYR A 457 15.55 17.02 11.40
C TYR A 457 14.53 17.74 12.29
N ASP A 458 13.30 17.92 11.76
CA ASP A 458 12.18 18.48 12.54
C ASP A 458 11.64 17.47 13.52
N ILE A 459 11.61 16.19 13.13
CA ILE A 459 11.14 15.05 13.92
C ILE A 459 12.28 14.04 14.01
N TYR A 460 12.58 13.58 15.20
CA TYR A 460 13.49 12.46 15.40
C TYR A 460 12.71 11.15 15.38
N ILE A 461 13.26 10.14 14.72
CA ILE A 461 12.75 8.78 14.74
C ILE A 461 13.74 7.84 15.43
N GLU A 462 13.24 6.80 16.08
CA GLU A 462 14.03 5.88 16.88
C GLU A 462 13.38 4.51 16.99
N ALA A 463 14.16 3.43 16.77
CA ALA A 463 13.75 2.09 17.18
C ALA A 463 13.87 1.97 18.70
N ARG A 464 12.76 1.61 19.36
CA ARG A 464 12.72 1.52 20.81
C ARG A 464 12.56 0.08 21.27
N GLN A 465 13.68 -0.53 21.66
CA GLN A 465 13.75 -1.93 22.09
C GLN A 465 13.97 -2.10 23.59
N HIS A 466 14.16 -1.01 24.33
CA HIS A 466 14.41 -1.02 25.75
C HIS A 466 13.70 0.16 26.42
N ARG A 467 13.33 0.01 27.69
CA ARG A 467 12.80 1.08 28.55
C ARG A 467 13.84 2.18 28.78
N LYS A 468 14.28 2.85 27.72
CA LYS A 468 15.14 4.02 27.85
C LYS A 468 14.29 5.26 27.70
N GLU A 469 14.31 6.13 28.70
CA GLU A 469 13.85 7.50 28.51
C GLU A 469 14.84 8.21 27.59
N ALA A 470 14.40 8.54 26.40
CA ALA A 470 15.11 9.44 25.53
C ALA A 470 14.42 10.81 25.60
N LEU A 471 15.01 11.74 26.31
CA LEU A 471 14.54 13.13 26.33
C LEU A 471 15.20 13.86 25.17
N TYR A 472 14.41 14.17 24.14
CA TYR A 472 14.85 14.98 23.01
C TYR A 472 14.15 16.35 23.03
N SER A 473 14.86 17.37 22.59
CA SER A 473 14.29 18.72 22.39
C SER A 473 13.40 18.83 21.14
N LYS A 474 13.35 17.78 20.33
CA LYS A 474 12.54 17.68 19.12
C LYS A 474 11.40 16.68 19.31
N PRO A 475 10.32 16.80 18.54
CA PRO A 475 9.27 15.77 18.48
C PRO A 475 9.84 14.40 18.18
N LEU A 476 9.24 13.35 18.76
CA LEU A 476 9.71 11.98 18.62
C LEU A 476 8.61 11.07 18.04
N ILE A 477 9.01 10.21 17.12
CA ILE A 477 8.28 9.01 16.70
C ILE A 477 9.10 7.79 17.12
N VAL A 478 8.49 6.85 17.84
CA VAL A 478 9.03 5.49 17.96
C VAL A 478 8.76 4.78 16.65
N SER A 479 9.76 4.75 15.75
CA SER A 479 9.57 4.25 14.37
C SER A 479 9.41 2.75 14.31
N GLU A 480 10.04 2.02 15.25
CA GLU A 480 10.04 0.56 15.29
C GLU A 480 10.05 0.05 16.73
N TYR A 481 9.23 -0.96 17.03
CA TYR A 481 9.26 -1.66 18.32
C TYR A 481 8.59 -3.03 18.19
N GLY A 482 8.92 -3.96 19.09
CA GLY A 482 8.19 -5.20 19.34
C GLY A 482 8.64 -6.42 18.52
N ASP A 483 9.63 -6.29 17.65
CA ASP A 483 10.08 -7.31 16.69
C ASP A 483 11.13 -8.28 17.25
N TRP A 484 11.96 -7.83 18.17
CA TRP A 484 13.12 -8.61 18.58
C TRP A 484 12.80 -9.71 19.56
N GLU A 485 13.45 -10.87 19.36
CA GLU A 485 13.36 -12.04 20.24
C GLU A 485 13.73 -11.75 21.69
N TYR A 486 14.68 -10.83 21.93
CA TYR A 486 15.10 -10.45 23.27
C TYR A 486 14.41 -9.19 23.78
N PHE A 487 13.44 -8.65 23.07
CA PHE A 487 12.74 -7.43 23.47
C PHE A 487 12.19 -7.55 24.89
N ALA A 488 11.42 -8.60 25.12
CA ALA A 488 10.93 -8.94 26.44
C ALA A 488 12.06 -9.36 27.42
N MET A 489 13.10 -10.08 26.93
CA MET A 489 14.21 -10.58 27.76
C MET A 489 15.13 -9.49 28.29
N ASN A 490 15.45 -8.50 27.47
CA ASN A 490 16.49 -7.52 27.76
C ASN A 490 15.93 -6.15 28.12
N ALA A 491 14.67 -5.88 27.80
CA ALA A 491 14.03 -4.62 28.14
C ALA A 491 13.57 -4.50 29.58
N GLY A 492 13.63 -5.58 30.34
CA GLY A 492 13.22 -5.61 31.75
C GLY A 492 11.71 -5.54 31.93
N PHE A 493 10.96 -6.15 31.04
CA PHE A 493 9.50 -6.23 31.14
C PHE A 493 9.08 -7.10 32.33
N GLU A 494 8.01 -6.71 32.99
CA GLU A 494 7.53 -7.32 34.23
C GLU A 494 6.53 -8.45 33.96
N GLN A 495 6.91 -9.47 33.21
CA GLN A 495 6.06 -10.64 32.97
C GLN A 495 6.18 -11.67 34.07
N GLU A 496 5.08 -12.03 34.71
CA GLU A 496 5.05 -12.84 35.94
C GLU A 496 5.52 -14.28 35.75
N ARG A 497 5.43 -14.88 34.56
CA ARG A 497 5.69 -16.33 34.33
C ARG A 497 6.77 -16.60 33.30
N TRP A 498 7.64 -15.70 33.08
CA TRP A 498 8.58 -15.81 31.97
C TRP A 498 9.63 -16.92 32.17
N SER A 499 10.02 -17.21 33.42
CA SER A 499 10.93 -18.30 33.77
C SER A 499 10.39 -19.68 33.38
N ASP A 500 9.06 -19.84 33.28
CA ASP A 500 8.39 -21.09 33.01
C ASP A 500 8.27 -21.41 31.50
N MET A 501 8.75 -20.53 30.65
CA MET A 501 8.66 -20.64 29.21
C MET A 501 10.00 -21.04 28.59
N LEU A 502 9.95 -21.82 27.50
CA LEU A 502 11.13 -22.12 26.69
C LEU A 502 11.63 -20.83 25.99
N PRO A 503 12.93 -20.71 25.67
CA PRO A 503 13.46 -19.53 24.99
C PRO A 503 12.67 -19.16 23.71
N GLU A 504 12.31 -20.14 22.89
CA GLU A 504 11.53 -19.95 21.64
C GLU A 504 10.09 -19.52 21.88
N GLU A 505 9.55 -19.73 23.09
CA GLU A 505 8.20 -19.27 23.46
C GLU A 505 8.17 -17.82 23.90
N ARG A 506 9.34 -17.26 24.29
CA ARG A 506 9.46 -15.89 24.81
C ARG A 506 9.53 -14.84 23.70
N PHE A 507 9.83 -15.27 22.49
CA PHE A 507 10.09 -14.36 21.37
C PHE A 507 8.83 -13.67 20.84
N SER A 508 8.99 -12.48 20.29
CA SER A 508 7.93 -11.79 19.55
C SER A 508 7.77 -12.31 18.11
N ARG A 509 8.75 -13.04 17.59
CA ARG A 509 8.72 -13.64 16.25
C ARG A 509 8.07 -15.02 16.31
N GLN A 510 6.79 -15.09 15.96
CA GLN A 510 6.00 -16.31 16.02
C GLN A 510 5.23 -16.54 14.72
N ALA A 511 5.36 -17.72 14.11
CA ALA A 511 4.50 -18.12 13.01
C ALA A 511 3.05 -18.25 13.48
N ARG A 512 2.08 -18.08 12.58
CA ARG A 512 0.65 -18.22 12.91
C ARG A 512 0.31 -19.61 13.45
N GLY A 513 0.97 -20.64 12.95
CA GLY A 513 0.86 -22.04 13.40
C GLY A 513 1.67 -22.40 14.66
N SER A 514 2.35 -21.44 15.30
CA SER A 514 3.14 -21.71 16.51
C SER A 514 2.29 -22.11 17.73
N GLY A 515 0.97 -21.96 17.66
CA GLY A 515 0.01 -22.36 18.70
C GLY A 515 -0.26 -21.25 19.74
N GLU A 516 -1.27 -21.50 20.57
CA GLU A 516 -1.84 -20.53 21.52
C GLU A 516 -0.79 -19.90 22.42
N VAL A 517 0.10 -20.70 23.05
CA VAL A 517 1.07 -20.21 24.04
C VAL A 517 2.02 -19.18 23.43
N ARG A 518 2.55 -19.46 22.23
CA ARG A 518 3.50 -18.59 21.54
C ARG A 518 2.85 -17.34 20.99
N LEU A 519 1.65 -17.45 20.42
CA LEU A 519 0.89 -16.30 19.91
C LEU A 519 0.42 -15.37 21.04
N LEU A 520 0.06 -15.92 22.21
CA LEU A 520 -0.24 -15.13 23.40
C LEU A 520 1.00 -14.40 23.92
N GLN A 521 2.18 -15.05 23.90
CA GLN A 521 3.42 -14.41 24.30
C GLN A 521 3.79 -13.26 23.36
N GLN A 522 3.69 -13.44 22.04
CA GLN A 522 3.86 -12.35 21.07
C GLN A 522 2.93 -11.16 21.41
N ALA A 523 1.64 -11.43 21.55
CA ALA A 523 0.64 -10.40 21.87
C ALA A 523 0.92 -9.72 23.22
N THR A 524 1.45 -10.46 24.22
CA THR A 524 1.81 -9.90 25.53
C THR A 524 3.05 -8.99 25.45
N ASN A 525 4.08 -9.41 24.70
CA ASN A 525 5.27 -8.60 24.45
C ASN A 525 4.90 -7.27 23.76
N VAL A 526 4.06 -7.36 22.72
CA VAL A 526 3.60 -6.19 21.98
C VAL A 526 2.74 -5.27 22.84
N GLN A 527 1.83 -5.84 23.66
CA GLN A 527 1.02 -5.10 24.62
C GLN A 527 1.90 -4.30 25.60
N GLU A 528 2.88 -4.96 26.20
CA GLU A 528 3.77 -4.33 27.18
C GLU A 528 4.60 -3.22 26.55
N ALA A 529 5.14 -3.46 25.34
CA ALA A 529 5.91 -2.48 24.59
C ALA A 529 5.08 -1.25 24.19
N HIS A 530 3.85 -1.45 23.69
CA HIS A 530 2.94 -0.37 23.35
C HIS A 530 2.53 0.43 24.59
N ASN A 531 2.17 -0.26 25.67
CA ASN A 531 1.86 0.40 26.96
C ASN A 531 3.03 1.25 27.47
N ASP A 532 4.27 0.79 27.31
CA ASP A 532 5.46 1.53 27.71
C ASP A 532 5.72 2.76 26.80
N ASN A 533 5.52 2.63 25.47
CA ASN A 533 5.62 3.75 24.52
C ASN A 533 4.64 4.88 24.86
N LEU A 534 3.42 4.56 25.28
CA LEU A 534 2.42 5.54 25.71
C LEU A 534 2.84 6.35 26.96
N SER A 535 3.88 5.92 27.67
CA SER A 535 4.45 6.67 28.80
C SER A 535 5.52 7.68 28.38
N THR A 536 5.96 7.67 27.13
CA THR A 536 7.00 8.55 26.60
C THR A 536 6.43 9.87 26.06
N HIS A 537 7.28 10.77 25.61
CA HIS A 537 6.86 12.01 24.92
C HIS A 537 6.70 11.81 23.40
N ALA A 538 6.86 10.58 22.88
CA ALA A 538 6.56 10.28 21.50
C ALA A 538 5.08 10.52 21.18
N PHE A 539 4.78 11.06 20.01
CA PHE A 539 3.41 11.30 19.58
C PHE A 539 2.88 10.21 18.64
N ALA A 540 3.75 9.29 18.24
CA ALA A 540 3.40 8.12 17.43
C ALA A 540 4.34 6.96 17.74
N ASP A 541 3.84 5.74 17.58
CA ASP A 541 4.65 4.54 17.61
C ASP A 541 4.36 3.62 16.40
N GLY A 542 5.37 2.89 15.94
CA GLY A 542 5.32 1.99 14.79
C GLY A 542 5.70 0.57 15.17
N TYR A 543 4.72 -0.32 15.30
CA TYR A 543 4.97 -1.75 15.50
C TYR A 543 5.72 -2.36 14.31
N TRP A 544 6.74 -3.20 14.58
CA TRP A 544 7.41 -3.97 13.53
C TRP A 544 6.92 -5.42 13.52
N ALA A 545 6.12 -5.87 12.54
CA ALA A 545 5.54 -5.13 11.42
C ALA A 545 4.08 -5.57 11.19
N MET A 546 3.45 -5.10 10.08
CA MET A 546 2.08 -5.54 9.77
C MET A 546 2.03 -7.00 9.33
N PHE A 547 2.92 -7.38 8.41
CA PHE A 547 2.95 -8.71 7.80
C PHE A 547 4.32 -9.34 7.98
N ASP A 548 4.36 -10.67 8.14
CA ASP A 548 5.59 -11.43 7.99
C ASP A 548 6.15 -11.22 6.56
N TYR A 549 7.47 -11.27 6.41
CA TYR A 549 8.10 -11.01 5.12
C TYR A 549 9.40 -11.81 4.95
N SER A 550 9.85 -11.93 3.68
CA SER A 550 11.10 -12.60 3.33
C SER A 550 12.30 -11.67 3.42
N ARG A 551 13.47 -12.23 3.75
CA ARG A 551 14.73 -11.49 3.96
C ARG A 551 15.83 -12.00 3.06
N GLY A 552 16.61 -11.09 2.45
CA GLY A 552 17.78 -11.49 1.67
C GLY A 552 18.91 -12.08 2.50
N LEU A 553 19.07 -11.61 3.74
CA LEU A 553 20.17 -11.98 4.64
C LEU A 553 19.96 -13.33 5.37
N LEU A 554 18.75 -13.83 5.50
CA LEU A 554 18.42 -15.05 6.24
C LEU A 554 17.44 -15.94 5.47
N PRO A 555 17.49 -17.27 5.66
CA PRO A 555 16.64 -18.21 4.92
C PRO A 555 15.23 -18.39 5.51
N ASP A 556 14.88 -17.67 6.55
CA ASP A 556 13.60 -17.73 7.24
C ASP A 556 12.78 -16.44 7.00
N LEU A 557 11.49 -16.51 7.30
CA LEU A 557 10.65 -15.32 7.35
C LEU A 557 10.99 -14.49 8.60
N GLU A 558 10.86 -13.17 8.46
CA GLU A 558 10.70 -12.30 9.61
C GLU A 558 9.27 -12.47 10.14
N LEU A 559 9.13 -13.07 11.32
CA LEU A 559 7.85 -13.55 11.86
C LEU A 559 7.23 -12.60 12.91
N SER A 560 7.69 -11.37 12.98
CA SER A 560 7.12 -10.37 13.91
C SER A 560 5.77 -9.80 13.45
N GLY A 561 5.33 -10.10 12.23
CA GLY A 561 4.08 -9.60 11.68
C GLY A 561 2.89 -9.76 12.65
N ALA A 562 2.04 -8.72 12.73
CA ALA A 562 0.71 -8.82 13.35
C ALA A 562 -0.19 -9.80 12.58
N SER A 563 0.10 -10.00 11.30
CA SER A 563 -0.49 -11.02 10.43
C SER A 563 0.63 -11.78 9.72
N ASP A 564 0.34 -12.99 9.27
CA ASP A 564 1.30 -13.79 8.52
C ASP A 564 1.55 -13.24 7.10
N VAL A 565 2.48 -13.83 6.37
CA VAL A 565 2.80 -13.43 4.99
C VAL A 565 1.61 -13.54 4.03
N PHE A 566 0.62 -14.37 4.36
CA PHE A 566 -0.64 -14.54 3.62
C PHE A 566 -1.76 -13.64 4.13
N ARG A 567 -1.46 -12.64 4.96
CA ARG A 567 -2.38 -11.64 5.51
C ARG A 567 -3.43 -12.19 6.50
N LEU A 568 -3.21 -13.39 7.04
CA LEU A 568 -4.05 -13.95 8.09
C LEU A 568 -3.61 -13.42 9.46
N PRO A 569 -4.54 -12.92 10.30
CA PRO A 569 -4.19 -12.27 11.56
C PRO A 569 -3.67 -13.25 12.60
N LYS A 570 -2.65 -12.85 13.35
CA LYS A 570 -2.19 -13.43 14.60
C LYS A 570 -2.89 -12.76 15.79
N TYR A 571 -2.64 -13.22 17.03
CA TYR A 571 -3.29 -12.60 18.21
C TYR A 571 -2.91 -11.13 18.41
N ALA A 572 -1.70 -10.72 18.01
CA ALA A 572 -1.26 -9.34 18.06
C ALA A 572 -2.17 -8.38 17.25
N ALA A 573 -2.68 -8.80 16.08
CA ALA A 573 -3.61 -7.98 15.30
C ALA A 573 -4.92 -7.70 16.06
N TRP A 574 -5.42 -8.68 16.78
CA TRP A 574 -6.64 -8.53 17.59
C TRP A 574 -6.42 -7.68 18.83
N PHE A 575 -5.23 -7.76 19.42
CA PHE A 575 -4.82 -6.83 20.49
C PHE A 575 -4.85 -5.38 19.98
N PHE A 576 -4.19 -5.08 18.85
CA PHE A 576 -4.18 -3.72 18.32
C PHE A 576 -5.57 -3.24 17.92
N ARG A 577 -6.39 -4.09 17.29
CA ARG A 577 -7.76 -3.75 16.96
C ARG A 577 -8.58 -3.35 18.18
N SER A 578 -8.38 -4.01 19.31
CA SER A 578 -9.09 -3.68 20.55
C SER A 578 -8.70 -2.33 21.15
N GLN A 579 -7.57 -1.73 20.72
CA GLN A 579 -7.10 -0.45 21.26
C GLN A 579 -7.81 0.77 20.62
N ARG A 580 -8.71 0.57 19.66
CA ARG A 580 -9.53 1.64 19.09
C ARG A 580 -10.85 1.76 19.87
N ASP A 581 -11.26 3.01 20.17
CA ASP A 581 -12.52 3.28 20.84
C ASP A 581 -13.71 2.73 20.03
N ALA A 582 -14.67 2.16 20.73
CA ALA A 582 -15.87 1.64 20.11
C ALA A 582 -16.83 2.78 19.72
N ASP A 583 -17.15 2.88 18.42
CA ASP A 583 -18.11 3.82 17.87
C ASP A 583 -18.80 3.19 16.63
N GLU A 584 -20.06 2.82 16.77
CA GLU A 584 -20.83 2.22 15.67
C GLU A 584 -21.03 3.16 14.47
N GLY A 585 -20.87 4.48 14.68
CA GLY A 585 -21.00 5.50 13.62
C GLY A 585 -19.70 5.71 12.81
N THR A 586 -18.57 5.22 13.29
CA THR A 586 -17.26 5.39 12.65
C THR A 586 -16.79 4.06 12.03
N PRO A 587 -16.47 4.02 10.73
CA PRO A 587 -15.95 2.81 10.09
C PRO A 587 -14.72 2.25 10.82
N PHE A 588 -14.63 0.94 10.90
CA PHE A 588 -13.56 0.18 11.58
C PHE A 588 -13.48 0.37 13.11
N SER A 589 -14.49 1.01 13.71
CA SER A 589 -14.54 1.31 15.15
C SER A 589 -15.67 0.55 15.87
N GLU A 590 -16.18 -0.52 15.28
CA GLU A 590 -17.25 -1.31 15.87
C GLU A 590 -16.80 -1.94 17.21
N PRO A 591 -17.74 -2.13 18.16
CA PRO A 591 -17.49 -2.92 19.36
C PRO A 591 -16.94 -4.31 19.00
N MET A 592 -15.91 -4.77 19.73
CA MET A 592 -15.31 -6.07 19.47
C MET A 592 -14.96 -6.81 20.74
N VAL A 593 -15.01 -8.13 20.65
CA VAL A 593 -14.50 -9.08 21.64
C VAL A 593 -13.76 -10.18 20.90
N PHE A 594 -12.59 -10.55 21.36
CA PHE A 594 -11.82 -11.66 20.82
C PHE A 594 -11.22 -12.52 21.93
N ILE A 595 -11.58 -13.79 21.99
CA ILE A 595 -11.01 -14.78 22.89
C ILE A 595 -9.68 -15.24 22.28
N ALA A 596 -8.57 -14.90 22.91
CA ALA A 596 -7.23 -15.30 22.48
C ALA A 596 -6.88 -16.69 23.06
N SER A 597 -7.62 -17.71 22.63
CA SER A 597 -7.44 -19.11 23.02
C SER A 597 -7.97 -20.04 21.93
N GLU A 598 -7.36 -21.21 21.80
CA GLU A 598 -7.86 -22.30 20.97
C GLU A 598 -8.77 -23.26 21.77
N TRP A 599 -8.87 -23.07 23.07
CA TRP A 599 -9.60 -23.86 24.06
C TRP A 599 -9.36 -25.38 23.93
N LYS A 600 -8.08 -25.77 24.04
CA LYS A 600 -7.63 -27.14 23.91
C LYS A 600 -7.25 -27.74 25.27
N PRO A 601 -7.69 -28.99 25.57
CA PRO A 601 -7.32 -29.69 26.80
C PRO A 601 -5.81 -29.81 26.98
N GLY A 602 -5.31 -29.44 28.20
CA GLY A 602 -3.91 -29.50 28.56
C GLY A 602 -3.02 -28.38 28.00
N ILE A 603 -3.52 -27.54 27.07
CA ILE A 603 -2.80 -26.41 26.46
C ILE A 603 -3.31 -25.10 27.02
N SER A 604 -4.60 -24.82 26.89
CA SER A 604 -5.19 -23.55 27.30
C SER A 604 -5.23 -23.41 28.81
N ARG A 605 -4.40 -22.48 29.34
CA ARG A 605 -4.28 -22.18 30.78
C ARG A 605 -4.46 -20.69 31.03
N GLY A 606 -5.60 -20.32 31.57
CA GLY A 606 -6.05 -18.95 31.58
C GLY A 606 -6.64 -18.52 30.23
N VAL A 607 -7.54 -17.58 30.23
CA VAL A 607 -8.16 -17.05 29.02
C VAL A 607 -7.93 -15.55 29.00
N ARG A 608 -7.26 -15.06 27.95
CA ARG A 608 -7.11 -13.65 27.67
C ARG A 608 -8.11 -13.23 26.59
N ILE A 609 -8.74 -12.08 26.81
CA ILE A 609 -9.74 -11.53 25.88
C ILE A 609 -9.33 -10.11 25.54
N PHE A 610 -9.24 -9.80 24.25
CA PHE A 610 -9.04 -8.46 23.73
C PHE A 610 -10.39 -7.86 23.37
N SER A 611 -10.69 -6.66 23.88
CA SER A 611 -11.96 -6.00 23.67
C SER A 611 -11.86 -4.50 23.90
N ASN A 612 -12.63 -3.71 23.15
CA ASN A 612 -12.88 -2.30 23.37
C ASN A 612 -14.23 -2.03 24.09
N CYS A 613 -14.81 -3.06 24.70
CA CYS A 613 -15.98 -2.92 25.56
C CYS A 613 -15.57 -2.56 27.00
N GLU A 614 -16.53 -1.99 27.76
CA GLU A 614 -16.32 -1.58 29.17
C GLU A 614 -16.19 -2.77 30.12
N GLU A 615 -16.94 -3.85 29.83
CA GLU A 615 -16.96 -5.07 30.62
C GLU A 615 -17.09 -6.29 29.71
N VAL A 616 -16.56 -7.42 30.13
CA VAL A 616 -16.69 -8.72 29.45
C VAL A 616 -17.13 -9.79 30.42
N GLU A 617 -18.17 -10.54 30.03
CA GLU A 617 -18.58 -11.79 30.70
C GLU A 617 -18.08 -12.97 29.89
N LEU A 618 -17.43 -13.91 30.54
CA LEU A 618 -17.01 -15.20 29.96
C LEU A 618 -17.90 -16.33 30.47
N THR A 619 -18.40 -17.17 29.57
CA THR A 619 -19.12 -18.39 29.90
C THR A 619 -18.43 -19.62 29.33
N LEU A 620 -18.49 -20.75 30.04
CA LEU A 620 -18.09 -22.08 29.57
C LEU A 620 -19.32 -22.99 29.54
N ASP A 621 -19.67 -23.52 28.38
CA ASP A 621 -20.86 -24.34 28.13
C ASP A 621 -22.14 -23.69 28.70
N GLY A 622 -22.26 -22.34 28.55
CA GLY A 622 -23.38 -21.55 29.05
C GLY A 622 -23.32 -21.20 30.55
N ARG A 623 -22.36 -21.76 31.31
CA ARG A 623 -22.16 -21.40 32.73
C ARG A 623 -21.23 -20.19 32.83
N SER A 624 -21.67 -19.12 33.51
CA SER A 624 -20.85 -17.93 33.72
C SER A 624 -19.61 -18.23 34.59
N LEU A 625 -18.45 -17.78 34.11
CA LEU A 625 -17.19 -17.74 34.83
C LEU A 625 -16.94 -16.35 35.46
N GLY A 626 -17.89 -15.44 35.33
CA GLY A 626 -17.92 -14.10 35.84
C GLY A 626 -17.88 -13.00 34.78
N ARG A 627 -18.24 -11.80 35.20
CA ARG A 627 -18.13 -10.56 34.45
C ARG A 627 -17.03 -9.70 35.04
N ARG A 628 -16.18 -9.13 34.20
CA ARG A 628 -14.99 -8.40 34.61
C ARG A 628 -14.85 -7.07 33.92
N THR A 629 -14.16 -6.15 34.55
CA THR A 629 -13.59 -4.93 33.97
C THR A 629 -12.18 -5.22 33.43
N PRO A 630 -11.61 -4.31 32.59
CA PRO A 630 -10.25 -4.48 32.04
C PRO A 630 -9.18 -4.61 33.13
N ASP A 631 -8.12 -5.36 32.82
CA ASP A 631 -6.97 -5.55 33.70
C ASP A 631 -6.20 -4.25 33.89
N THR A 632 -5.92 -3.87 35.13
CA THR A 632 -5.07 -2.71 35.47
C THR A 632 -3.80 -3.21 36.18
N ASN A 633 -2.72 -3.36 35.42
CA ASN A 633 -1.42 -3.75 35.91
C ASN A 633 -0.31 -2.96 35.21
N THR A 634 0.95 -3.23 35.52
CA THR A 634 2.11 -2.52 34.96
C THR A 634 2.24 -2.65 33.44
N MET A 635 1.66 -3.71 32.84
CA MET A 635 1.69 -3.96 31.40
C MET A 635 0.47 -3.37 30.64
N SER A 636 -0.44 -2.67 31.36
CA SER A 636 -1.70 -2.23 30.76
C SER A 636 -2.23 -0.89 31.28
N ASN A 637 -1.53 -0.25 32.22
CA ASN A 637 -1.99 0.94 32.94
C ASN A 637 -2.03 2.23 32.09
N ARG A 638 -1.57 2.20 30.85
CA ARG A 638 -1.60 3.31 29.88
C ARG A 638 -2.47 3.03 28.67
N LEU A 639 -2.84 1.75 28.47
CA LEU A 639 -3.65 1.34 27.32
C LEU A 639 -5.05 1.96 27.40
N PRO A 640 -5.63 2.43 26.28
CA PRO A 640 -7.02 2.87 26.25
C PRO A 640 -7.99 1.71 26.55
N HIS A 641 -7.68 0.50 26.06
CA HIS A 641 -8.48 -0.72 26.26
C HIS A 641 -7.59 -1.89 26.72
N PRO A 642 -7.30 -1.98 28.04
CA PRO A 642 -6.56 -3.12 28.57
C PRO A 642 -7.30 -4.44 28.33
N PRO A 643 -6.57 -5.57 28.18
CA PRO A 643 -7.19 -6.88 28.08
C PRO A 643 -7.98 -7.31 29.32
N PHE A 644 -8.76 -8.39 29.16
CA PHE A 644 -9.47 -9.06 30.25
C PHE A 644 -8.87 -10.43 30.49
N SER A 645 -8.59 -10.82 31.73
CA SER A 645 -8.02 -12.12 32.08
C SER A 645 -8.97 -12.93 32.97
N PHE A 646 -9.13 -14.20 32.63
CA PHE A 646 -9.95 -15.17 33.40
C PHE A 646 -9.09 -16.38 33.75
N ALA A 647 -9.15 -16.79 35.03
CA ALA A 647 -8.46 -17.97 35.53
C ALA A 647 -9.28 -19.25 35.21
N ALA A 648 -9.33 -19.60 33.93
CA ALA A 648 -9.99 -20.82 33.44
C ALA A 648 -9.01 -21.67 32.64
N SER A 649 -8.97 -22.99 32.90
CA SER A 649 -8.14 -23.93 32.17
C SER A 649 -9.01 -24.97 31.47
N CYS A 650 -8.60 -25.35 30.27
CA CYS A 650 -9.31 -26.40 29.53
C CYS A 650 -8.85 -27.76 29.97
N GLU A 651 -9.65 -28.45 30.83
CA GLU A 651 -9.44 -29.81 31.25
C GLU A 651 -10.14 -30.82 30.35
N LYS A 652 -11.23 -30.44 29.72
CA LYS A 652 -12.04 -31.24 28.79
C LYS A 652 -12.62 -30.34 27.69
N PRO A 653 -13.00 -30.95 26.54
CA PRO A 653 -13.66 -30.19 25.46
C PRO A 653 -14.87 -29.40 25.95
N GLY A 654 -15.06 -28.21 25.43
CA GLY A 654 -16.15 -27.29 25.78
C GLY A 654 -16.18 -26.07 24.89
N THR A 655 -17.12 -25.17 25.15
CA THR A 655 -17.36 -23.93 24.38
C THR A 655 -17.26 -22.71 25.28
N LEU A 656 -16.30 -21.84 24.98
CA LEU A 656 -16.19 -20.52 25.57
C LEU A 656 -17.00 -19.50 24.76
N THR A 657 -17.77 -18.67 25.45
CA THR A 657 -18.41 -17.48 24.84
C THR A 657 -18.10 -16.25 25.68
N ALA A 658 -17.46 -15.26 25.04
CA ALA A 658 -17.25 -13.95 25.64
C ALA A 658 -18.29 -12.96 25.12
N THR A 659 -18.94 -12.24 26.04
CA THR A 659 -19.94 -11.21 25.75
C THR A 659 -19.41 -9.88 26.28
N GLY A 660 -19.23 -8.89 25.38
CA GLY A 660 -18.83 -7.53 25.72
C GLY A 660 -20.02 -6.61 25.94
N TYR A 661 -19.88 -5.68 26.88
CA TYR A 661 -20.92 -4.75 27.27
C TYR A 661 -20.41 -3.30 27.19
N ILE A 662 -21.26 -2.39 26.69
CA ILE A 662 -21.08 -0.94 26.71
C ILE A 662 -22.37 -0.32 27.27
N GLY A 663 -22.24 0.53 28.29
CA GLY A 663 -23.40 1.10 28.99
C GLY A 663 -24.34 0.04 29.55
N GLY A 664 -23.81 -1.11 29.97
CA GLY A 664 -24.56 -2.25 30.47
C GLY A 664 -25.33 -3.08 29.44
N LYS A 665 -25.27 -2.70 28.15
CA LYS A 665 -25.90 -3.43 27.02
C LYS A 665 -24.89 -4.31 26.31
N ILE A 666 -25.36 -5.43 25.75
CA ILE A 666 -24.54 -6.32 24.93
C ILE A 666 -24.14 -5.57 23.65
N ALA A 667 -22.84 -5.46 23.40
CA ALA A 667 -22.27 -4.78 22.25
C ALA A 667 -21.57 -5.74 21.27
N ALA A 668 -20.91 -6.80 21.77
CA ALA A 668 -20.21 -7.77 20.92
C ALA A 668 -20.18 -9.16 21.54
N ARG A 669 -19.95 -10.20 20.73
CA ARG A 669 -19.76 -11.58 21.17
C ARG A 669 -18.70 -12.29 20.35
N HIS A 670 -17.94 -13.18 20.99
CA HIS A 670 -17.05 -14.12 20.32
C HIS A 670 -17.14 -15.49 20.98
N THR A 671 -17.12 -16.55 20.19
CA THR A 671 -17.22 -17.93 20.67
C THR A 671 -16.05 -18.76 20.11
N VAL A 672 -15.44 -19.55 20.98
CA VAL A 672 -14.40 -20.52 20.67
C VAL A 672 -14.78 -21.86 21.28
N ALA A 673 -14.73 -22.93 20.50
CA ALA A 673 -14.97 -24.27 21.00
C ALA A 673 -13.81 -25.19 20.69
N THR A 674 -13.55 -26.18 21.55
CA THR A 674 -12.60 -27.23 21.27
C THR A 674 -12.99 -27.94 19.97
N PRO A 675 -12.12 -27.95 18.93
CA PRO A 675 -12.48 -28.51 17.64
C PRO A 675 -12.56 -30.04 17.68
N GLY A 676 -13.50 -30.58 16.92
CA GLY A 676 -13.63 -31.99 16.65
C GLY A 676 -12.72 -32.45 15.49
N LYS A 677 -13.07 -33.61 14.89
CA LYS A 677 -12.36 -34.11 13.70
C LYS A 677 -12.67 -33.24 12.46
N PRO A 678 -11.72 -33.09 11.53
CA PRO A 678 -11.96 -32.45 10.24
C PRO A 678 -13.18 -33.03 9.52
N ALA A 679 -14.10 -32.20 9.06
CA ALA A 679 -15.33 -32.60 8.39
C ALA A 679 -15.66 -31.79 7.14
N HIS A 680 -15.34 -30.51 7.13
CA HIS A 680 -15.67 -29.58 6.04
C HIS A 680 -14.50 -28.66 5.68
N ILE A 681 -14.52 -28.13 4.46
CA ILE A 681 -13.67 -27.03 4.02
C ILE A 681 -14.57 -25.84 3.70
N ARG A 682 -14.31 -24.71 4.33
CA ARG A 682 -14.96 -23.44 4.03
C ARG A 682 -14.03 -22.54 3.22
N LEU A 683 -14.44 -22.16 2.03
CA LEU A 683 -13.71 -21.21 1.18
C LEU A 683 -14.11 -19.77 1.49
N LYS A 684 -13.12 -18.88 1.49
CA LYS A 684 -13.31 -17.46 1.59
C LYS A 684 -12.37 -16.72 0.64
N LEU A 685 -12.91 -15.81 -0.17
CA LEU A 685 -12.12 -14.83 -0.93
C LEU A 685 -11.81 -13.63 -0.03
N ASP A 686 -10.58 -13.15 -0.11
CA ASP A 686 -10.14 -11.99 0.66
C ASP A 686 -10.31 -10.70 -0.13
N GLU A 687 -11.50 -10.13 -0.10
CA GLU A 687 -11.80 -8.89 -0.79
C GLU A 687 -11.26 -7.64 -0.05
N SER A 688 -11.20 -7.68 1.27
CA SER A 688 -10.70 -6.56 2.12
C SER A 688 -11.07 -5.17 1.60
N GLY A 689 -12.40 -4.95 1.45
CA GLY A 689 -12.97 -3.69 0.98
C GLY A 689 -12.85 -3.41 -0.52
N THR A 690 -12.14 -4.25 -1.29
CA THR A 690 -11.95 -4.07 -2.73
C THR A 690 -12.28 -5.37 -3.46
N PRO A 691 -13.45 -5.47 -4.13
CA PRO A 691 -13.84 -6.64 -4.92
C PRO A 691 -12.84 -6.95 -6.05
N PRO A 692 -12.79 -8.22 -6.53
CA PRO A 692 -11.92 -8.59 -7.63
C PRO A 692 -12.33 -7.90 -8.94
N GLN A 693 -11.33 -7.45 -9.71
CA GLN A 693 -11.53 -6.79 -11.00
C GLN A 693 -10.72 -7.46 -12.11
N SER A 694 -11.28 -7.51 -13.32
CA SER A 694 -10.57 -7.94 -14.52
C SER A 694 -9.94 -6.76 -15.26
N GLY A 695 -8.95 -7.03 -16.12
CA GLY A 695 -8.29 -6.00 -16.93
C GLY A 695 -7.18 -5.22 -16.24
N CYS A 696 -6.84 -5.55 -14.98
CA CYS A 696 -5.78 -4.89 -14.20
C CYS A 696 -4.81 -5.86 -13.52
N ASN A 697 -4.76 -7.10 -13.98
CA ASN A 697 -3.90 -8.14 -13.42
C ASN A 697 -4.07 -8.33 -11.90
N ASP A 698 -5.32 -8.23 -11.41
CA ASP A 698 -5.66 -8.24 -9.99
C ASP A 698 -5.24 -9.54 -9.29
N VAL A 699 -4.67 -9.43 -8.08
CA VAL A 699 -4.26 -10.56 -7.25
C VAL A 699 -4.85 -10.46 -5.86
N LEU A 700 -5.39 -11.59 -5.36
CA LEU A 700 -5.99 -11.67 -4.04
C LEU A 700 -5.95 -13.09 -3.46
N PHE A 701 -6.05 -13.19 -2.13
CA PHE A 701 -6.01 -14.48 -1.46
C PHE A 701 -7.36 -15.21 -1.46
N VAL A 702 -7.27 -16.53 -1.55
CA VAL A 702 -8.35 -17.47 -1.26
C VAL A 702 -7.92 -18.33 -0.09
N TYR A 703 -8.74 -18.40 0.94
CA TYR A 703 -8.48 -19.22 2.13
C TYR A 703 -9.40 -20.42 2.16
N ALA A 704 -8.81 -21.60 2.32
CA ALA A 704 -9.51 -22.85 2.60
C ALA A 704 -9.36 -23.17 4.09
N THR A 705 -10.41 -22.98 4.86
CA THR A 705 -10.45 -23.25 6.29
C THR A 705 -11.02 -24.64 6.53
N VAL A 706 -10.25 -25.50 7.16
CA VAL A 706 -10.70 -26.85 7.58
C VAL A 706 -11.43 -26.73 8.91
N THR A 707 -12.67 -27.20 8.93
CA THR A 707 -13.53 -27.14 10.12
C THR A 707 -14.05 -28.53 10.49
N ASP A 708 -14.46 -28.67 11.76
CA ASP A 708 -15.22 -29.81 12.21
C ASP A 708 -16.69 -29.75 11.77
N SER A 709 -17.49 -30.74 12.18
CA SER A 709 -18.92 -30.81 11.84
C SER A 709 -19.77 -29.67 12.45
N ALA A 710 -19.27 -28.99 13.48
CA ALA A 710 -19.89 -27.84 14.11
C ALA A 710 -19.44 -26.49 13.52
N GLY A 711 -18.45 -26.51 12.60
CA GLY A 711 -17.90 -25.32 11.96
C GLY A 711 -16.72 -24.69 12.70
N ASN A 712 -16.19 -25.31 13.76
CA ASN A 712 -15.01 -24.83 14.46
C ASN A 712 -13.75 -25.13 13.65
N VAL A 713 -12.79 -24.21 13.63
CA VAL A 713 -11.52 -24.38 12.91
C VAL A 713 -10.69 -25.47 13.59
N VAL A 714 -10.22 -26.45 12.82
CA VAL A 714 -9.34 -27.51 13.31
C VAL A 714 -7.90 -27.01 13.24
N THR A 715 -7.46 -26.30 14.27
CA THR A 715 -6.16 -25.60 14.29
C THR A 715 -4.94 -26.52 14.28
N ASP A 716 -5.11 -27.82 14.54
CA ASP A 716 -4.04 -28.83 14.39
C ASP A 716 -3.95 -29.40 12.97
N TYR A 717 -4.82 -28.98 12.04
CA TYR A 717 -4.78 -29.48 10.68
C TYR A 717 -3.67 -28.79 9.88
N ASP A 718 -2.70 -29.57 9.41
CA ASP A 718 -1.46 -29.13 8.78
C ASP A 718 -1.18 -29.79 7.41
N LYS A 719 -2.21 -30.44 6.80
CA LYS A 719 -2.01 -31.20 5.57
C LYS A 719 -2.18 -30.33 4.31
N PRO A 720 -1.65 -30.83 3.16
CA PRO A 720 -1.81 -30.15 1.88
C PRO A 720 -3.28 -30.02 1.46
N VAL A 721 -3.65 -28.86 0.91
CA VAL A 721 -4.99 -28.58 0.37
C VAL A 721 -4.87 -28.26 -1.12
N GLN A 722 -5.56 -29.04 -1.94
CA GLN A 722 -5.58 -28.84 -3.37
C GLN A 722 -6.69 -27.85 -3.77
N PHE A 723 -6.32 -26.81 -4.50
CA PHE A 723 -7.26 -25.83 -5.04
C PHE A 723 -7.51 -26.06 -6.52
N THR A 724 -8.75 -25.81 -6.94
CA THR A 724 -9.14 -25.77 -8.36
C THR A 724 -9.86 -24.48 -8.67
N VAL A 725 -9.66 -23.97 -9.89
CA VAL A 725 -10.31 -22.76 -10.40
C VAL A 725 -10.80 -22.99 -11.82
N SER A 726 -11.98 -22.44 -12.14
CA SER A 726 -12.47 -22.34 -13.52
C SER A 726 -13.06 -20.95 -13.78
N GLY A 727 -13.11 -20.53 -15.03
CA GLY A 727 -13.38 -19.16 -15.44
C GLY A 727 -12.09 -18.41 -15.76
N ASP A 728 -12.18 -17.08 -15.87
CA ASP A 728 -11.03 -16.22 -16.24
C ASP A 728 -10.17 -15.85 -15.02
N ALA A 729 -9.54 -16.86 -14.43
CA ALA A 729 -8.59 -16.72 -13.34
C ALA A 729 -7.64 -17.91 -13.25
N LYS A 730 -6.49 -17.73 -12.57
CA LYS A 730 -5.52 -18.79 -12.30
C LYS A 730 -4.85 -18.60 -10.95
N TYR A 731 -4.39 -19.69 -10.32
CA TYR A 731 -3.51 -19.59 -9.17
C TYR A 731 -2.11 -19.19 -9.62
N VAL A 732 -1.50 -18.29 -8.85
CA VAL A 732 -0.17 -17.74 -9.17
C VAL A 732 0.92 -18.80 -9.03
N TYR A 733 0.80 -19.68 -8.04
CA TYR A 733 1.78 -20.71 -7.74
C TYR A 733 1.15 -22.09 -7.81
N THR A 734 1.85 -23.04 -8.44
CA THR A 734 1.32 -24.39 -8.73
C THR A 734 1.55 -25.41 -7.64
N ALA A 735 2.39 -25.13 -6.64
CA ALA A 735 2.58 -26.03 -5.49
C ALA A 735 1.31 -26.08 -4.65
N THR A 736 0.98 -27.28 -4.17
CA THR A 736 -0.16 -27.48 -3.26
C THR A 736 0.15 -26.86 -1.90
N PRO A 737 -0.56 -25.79 -1.50
CA PRO A 737 -0.30 -25.14 -0.23
C PRO A 737 -0.63 -26.04 0.94
N GLN A 738 0.18 -25.98 2.00
CA GLN A 738 -0.04 -26.66 3.25
C GLN A 738 -0.92 -25.82 4.16
N ALA A 739 -1.85 -26.45 4.87
CA ALA A 739 -2.59 -25.76 5.90
C ALA A 739 -1.68 -25.43 7.08
N GLU A 740 -1.82 -24.23 7.63
CA GLU A 740 -1.21 -23.80 8.88
C GLU A 740 -2.31 -23.33 9.81
N ALA A 741 -2.35 -23.87 11.03
CA ALA A 741 -3.45 -23.65 11.98
C ALA A 741 -4.85 -23.82 11.33
N GLY A 742 -5.01 -24.90 10.54
CA GLY A 742 -6.27 -25.24 9.90
C GLY A 742 -6.65 -24.44 8.66
N ILE A 743 -5.80 -23.54 8.17
CA ILE A 743 -6.10 -22.67 7.01
C ILE A 743 -4.99 -22.80 5.97
N ALA A 744 -5.36 -23.17 4.75
CA ALA A 744 -4.47 -23.14 3.59
C ALA A 744 -4.76 -21.89 2.74
N PRO A 745 -3.76 -21.06 2.43
CA PRO A 745 -3.90 -19.91 1.56
C PRO A 745 -3.51 -20.25 0.12
N ALA A 746 -4.19 -19.65 -0.86
CA ALA A 746 -3.77 -19.63 -2.25
C ALA A 746 -3.85 -18.21 -2.80
N LEU A 747 -2.91 -17.82 -3.67
CA LEU A 747 -2.93 -16.53 -4.35
C LEU A 747 -3.57 -16.70 -5.73
N LEU A 748 -4.70 -16.03 -5.94
CA LEU A 748 -5.48 -16.02 -7.18
C LEU A 748 -5.12 -14.80 -8.00
N ARG A 749 -4.93 -14.98 -9.31
CA ARG A 749 -4.80 -13.90 -10.29
C ARG A 749 -6.04 -13.90 -11.19
N ILE A 750 -6.65 -12.74 -11.32
CA ILE A 750 -7.81 -12.50 -12.17
C ILE A 750 -7.33 -12.21 -13.61
N GLY A 751 -8.06 -12.71 -14.60
CA GLY A 751 -7.75 -12.50 -16.01
C GLY A 751 -8.29 -11.18 -16.57
N GLN A 752 -8.29 -11.09 -17.91
CA GLN A 752 -8.60 -9.85 -18.62
C GLN A 752 -10.11 -9.67 -18.91
N GLN A 753 -10.86 -10.77 -19.00
CA GLN A 753 -12.25 -10.73 -19.50
C GLN A 753 -13.31 -10.61 -18.39
N GLY A 754 -12.97 -11.01 -17.16
CA GLY A 754 -13.93 -11.05 -16.07
C GLY A 754 -15.00 -12.14 -16.22
N GLY A 755 -16.16 -11.92 -15.58
CA GLY A 755 -17.27 -12.89 -15.59
C GLY A 755 -17.33 -13.73 -14.33
N THR A 756 -17.86 -14.95 -14.43
CA THR A 756 -18.02 -15.83 -13.27
C THR A 756 -16.83 -16.77 -13.11
N ILE A 757 -16.27 -16.79 -11.90
CA ILE A 757 -15.20 -17.73 -11.49
C ILE A 757 -15.78 -18.70 -10.49
N HIS A 758 -15.39 -19.97 -10.58
CA HIS A 758 -15.71 -21.00 -9.58
C HIS A 758 -14.43 -21.52 -8.95
N LEU A 759 -14.40 -21.53 -7.63
CA LEU A 759 -13.30 -22.03 -6.82
C LEU A 759 -13.74 -23.23 -6.01
N ALA A 760 -12.90 -24.25 -5.91
CA ALA A 760 -13.10 -25.37 -5.01
C ALA A 760 -11.77 -25.79 -4.37
N ALA A 761 -11.85 -26.49 -3.22
CA ALA A 761 -10.69 -27.05 -2.54
C ALA A 761 -10.99 -28.46 -2.03
N SER A 762 -9.94 -29.27 -1.93
CA SER A 762 -10.05 -30.64 -1.38
C SER A 762 -8.82 -31.03 -0.59
N THR A 763 -9.01 -31.86 0.44
CA THR A 763 -7.94 -32.46 1.25
C THR A 763 -8.48 -33.69 1.97
N ASP A 764 -7.71 -34.78 2.07
CA ASP A 764 -8.07 -36.02 2.81
C ASP A 764 -9.48 -36.57 2.54
N GLY A 765 -9.94 -36.47 1.28
CA GLY A 765 -11.30 -36.90 0.89
C GLY A 765 -12.42 -35.92 1.23
N ILE A 766 -12.12 -34.81 1.89
CA ILE A 766 -13.06 -33.71 2.14
C ILE A 766 -13.01 -32.77 0.93
N VAL A 767 -14.17 -32.40 0.41
CA VAL A 767 -14.30 -31.46 -0.71
C VAL A 767 -15.15 -30.27 -0.27
N SER A 768 -14.74 -29.06 -0.62
CA SER A 768 -15.52 -27.85 -0.33
C SER A 768 -16.77 -27.73 -1.20
N GLU A 769 -17.78 -27.02 -0.72
CA GLU A 769 -18.76 -26.45 -1.62
C GLU A 769 -18.07 -25.45 -2.57
N PRO A 770 -18.45 -25.41 -3.85
CA PRO A 770 -17.87 -24.45 -4.79
C PRO A 770 -18.21 -23.01 -4.41
N LEU A 771 -17.17 -22.17 -4.31
CA LEU A 771 -17.36 -20.72 -4.15
C LEU A 771 -17.49 -20.06 -5.52
N LYS A 772 -18.63 -19.43 -5.76
CA LYS A 772 -18.92 -18.69 -7.00
C LYS A 772 -18.66 -17.20 -6.77
N ILE A 773 -17.84 -16.60 -7.65
CA ILE A 773 -17.43 -15.20 -7.58
C ILE A 773 -17.79 -14.52 -8.90
N GLN A 774 -18.38 -13.33 -8.81
CA GLN A 774 -18.62 -12.46 -9.95
C GLN A 774 -17.52 -11.40 -10.02
N VAL A 775 -16.75 -11.40 -11.11
CA VAL A 775 -15.67 -10.44 -11.34
C VAL A 775 -16.17 -9.31 -12.21
N GLN A 776 -15.97 -8.09 -11.75
CA GLN A 776 -16.35 -6.88 -12.48
C GLN A 776 -15.18 -6.41 -13.37
N PRO A 777 -15.47 -5.87 -14.58
CA PRO A 777 -14.44 -5.25 -15.39
C PRO A 777 -13.90 -3.97 -14.72
N LEU A 778 -12.63 -3.65 -15.00
CA LEU A 778 -12.07 -2.35 -14.63
C LEU A 778 -12.91 -1.26 -15.32
N SER A 779 -13.24 -0.21 -14.56
CA SER A 779 -14.00 0.91 -15.12
C SER A 779 -13.12 1.67 -16.12
N PRO A 780 -13.58 1.94 -17.34
CA PRO A 780 -12.76 2.64 -18.36
C PRO A 780 -12.44 4.12 -18.02
N ASN A 781 -12.91 4.63 -16.89
CA ASN A 781 -12.79 6.02 -16.45
C ASN A 781 -12.02 6.13 -15.13
N LEU A 782 -10.81 5.60 -15.07
CA LEU A 782 -9.85 5.96 -14.02
C LEU A 782 -8.82 6.94 -14.55
#